data_4e5db455574a10f5153e6592622971e9
#
_entry.id   4e5db455574a10f5153e6592622971e9
#
_cell.length_a   1.000
_cell.length_b   1.000
_cell.length_c   1.000
_cell.angle_alpha   90.00
_cell.angle_beta   90.00
_cell.angle_gamma   90.00
#
_symmetry.space_group_name_H-M   'P 1'
#
loop_
_entity.id
_entity.type
_entity.pdbx_description
1 polymer ?
#
loop_
_entity_poly.entity_id
_entity_poly.type
_entity_poly.pdbx_seq_one_letter_code
_entity_poly.pdbx_strand_id
1 'polypeptide(L)'
;VPSAMTLATFLCLAALACAGEKVLLDFGEGFDFGKVPTTDARVCEAKREGGSALHVETGHRAEWPGITLKAPKGKWDLSPFEFLALDAKNVGANKVTLCCRVDNPGADGVRNCVTGRLTLKPGESGTLKVELRRKPRSAARNKLFGMRGYPGEPGGDEGAIDAAGVTQLLIFVPRPKEAHAFEVAAIRVGGAYTPPPPKPDEERAFFPFIDTFGQYIHRDWPGKTHSVEELKARLAAEAKELEERPGPPDWDKWGGWAAGPTLKATGFFRVEKLDGKWWLVDPDGHLFWSHGTDCVRENDTTPIEGRETWWQDFPGERPEFAEFFSKGHALHGHYAGRTVRSYGFGQANAKRKYGDDWRARIADLAHRRLRSWGMNTIANWSDPAVYLMRRTPYVATIHFQSRPLEGSQGYWGKFRDVFDPEFNKKLRERLAQEAGKSAGDPWCIGYFVDNEIAWGDEVSLAIAALASPPDQAAKNAFIADLKAKYGAIEKLNAAWGTSHASWDALLASRAAPDKKRAWDDLAAFYTRFAEEYFRLIRDAVKEVAPNQLYLGCRFAWVNDRAARAAAKFCDVVSYNLYRRSVADFRYPGPDKPLIIGEFHFGALDRGMFHTGLVPVKDQAERAAAYKAYVQGALRHPQFVGTHWFKYSDEPTTGRVLDEENYQIGLVDCCDTPYPETIAALREVGHTMYRYRLDAW
;
A
#
# COMPACT_ATOMS: atom_id res chain seq x y z
N VAL A 1 -74.77 -53.64 -11.82
CA VAL A 1 -74.47 -52.30 -12.27
C VAL A 1 -74.06 -51.51 -11.03
N PRO A 2 -72.80 -51.21 -10.83
CA PRO A 2 -72.39 -49.83 -10.91
C PRO A 2 -71.01 -49.63 -11.63
N SER A 3 -70.91 -48.47 -12.24
CA SER A 3 -69.82 -47.95 -13.03
C SER A 3 -68.52 -47.79 -12.26
N ALA A 4 -67.42 -48.24 -12.86
CA ALA A 4 -66.10 -47.94 -12.42
C ALA A 4 -65.76 -46.47 -12.76
N MET A 5 -65.56 -45.67 -11.77
CA MET A 5 -64.95 -44.32 -11.89
C MET A 5 -63.45 -44.45 -11.74
N THR A 6 -62.76 -44.34 -12.84
CA THR A 6 -61.26 -44.29 -12.88
C THR A 6 -60.80 -42.96 -12.33
N LEU A 7 -60.21 -42.99 -11.17
CA LEU A 7 -59.56 -41.83 -10.54
C LEU A 7 -58.20 -41.63 -11.23
N ALA A 8 -58.15 -40.69 -12.15
CA ALA A 8 -56.86 -40.20 -12.70
C ALA A 8 -56.15 -39.39 -11.64
N THR A 9 -55.17 -40.02 -11.01
CA THR A 9 -54.26 -39.35 -10.10
C THR A 9 -53.37 -38.43 -10.93
N PHE A 10 -53.72 -37.15 -10.98
CA PHE A 10 -52.78 -36.10 -11.41
C PHE A 10 -51.67 -36.03 -10.38
N LEU A 11 -50.54 -36.66 -10.70
CA LEU A 11 -49.28 -36.28 -10.07
C LEU A 11 -48.95 -34.84 -10.50
N CYS A 12 -49.36 -33.90 -9.66
CA CYS A 12 -48.76 -32.57 -9.66
C CYS A 12 -47.29 -32.74 -9.23
N LEU A 13 -46.40 -33.01 -10.19
CA LEU A 13 -45.02 -32.63 -10.02
C LEU A 13 -45.04 -31.10 -9.87
N ALA A 14 -45.06 -30.64 -8.62
CA ALA A 14 -44.57 -29.31 -8.29
C ALA A 14 -43.11 -29.29 -8.77
N ALA A 15 -42.91 -28.84 -10.01
CA ALA A 15 -41.59 -28.31 -10.38
C ALA A 15 -41.28 -27.27 -9.32
N LEU A 16 -40.41 -27.64 -8.37
CA LEU A 16 -39.61 -26.61 -7.70
C LEU A 16 -39.00 -25.81 -8.86
N ALA A 17 -39.56 -24.65 -9.13
CA ALA A 17 -38.93 -23.63 -9.91
C ALA A 17 -37.62 -23.34 -9.14
N CYS A 18 -36.55 -24.02 -9.51
CA CYS A 18 -35.21 -23.50 -9.31
C CYS A 18 -35.30 -22.08 -9.84
N ALA A 19 -35.10 -21.09 -8.99
CA ALA A 19 -35.10 -19.69 -9.38
C ALA A 19 -34.20 -19.59 -10.61
N GLY A 20 -34.83 -19.33 -11.79
CA GLY A 20 -34.24 -19.63 -13.07
C GLY A 20 -32.97 -18.88 -13.27
N GLU A 21 -31.90 -19.57 -13.63
CA GLU A 21 -30.64 -18.91 -14.00
C GLU A 21 -30.92 -18.04 -15.23
N LYS A 22 -30.41 -16.79 -15.18
CA LYS A 22 -30.55 -15.83 -16.27
C LYS A 22 -29.19 -15.66 -16.95
N VAL A 23 -29.15 -15.72 -18.28
CA VAL A 23 -27.95 -15.43 -19.06
C VAL A 23 -27.58 -13.94 -18.88
N LEU A 24 -26.38 -13.68 -18.40
CA LEU A 24 -25.79 -12.35 -18.23
C LEU A 24 -24.99 -11.95 -19.47
N LEU A 25 -24.18 -12.87 -20.00
CA LEU A 25 -23.40 -12.73 -21.22
C LEU A 25 -23.50 -14.01 -22.05
N ASP A 26 -23.78 -13.83 -23.33
CA ASP A 26 -23.74 -14.85 -24.36
C ASP A 26 -22.65 -14.49 -25.38
N PHE A 27 -22.01 -15.51 -25.92
CA PHE A 27 -20.93 -15.38 -26.91
C PHE A 27 -21.41 -15.75 -28.32
N GLY A 28 -22.71 -15.63 -28.57
CA GLY A 28 -23.34 -15.90 -29.86
C GLY A 28 -23.12 -14.80 -30.90
N GLU A 29 -24.02 -14.76 -31.91
CA GLU A 29 -23.93 -13.81 -33.01
C GLU A 29 -23.90 -12.34 -32.52
N GLY A 30 -22.87 -11.59 -32.94
CA GLY A 30 -22.65 -10.20 -32.57
C GLY A 30 -21.66 -9.97 -31.40
N PHE A 31 -21.15 -11.02 -30.75
CA PHE A 31 -20.10 -10.86 -29.77
C PHE A 31 -18.74 -10.64 -30.45
N ASP A 32 -18.06 -9.54 -30.11
CA ASP A 32 -16.77 -9.16 -30.71
C ASP A 32 -15.60 -9.69 -29.86
N PHE A 33 -15.11 -10.87 -30.19
CA PHE A 33 -13.97 -11.52 -29.52
C PHE A 33 -12.69 -10.68 -29.60
N GLY A 34 -12.52 -9.88 -30.66
CA GLY A 34 -11.36 -9.03 -30.84
C GLY A 34 -11.29 -7.84 -29.90
N LYS A 35 -12.41 -7.46 -29.28
CA LYS A 35 -12.49 -6.38 -28.30
C LYS A 35 -12.37 -6.83 -26.85
N VAL A 36 -12.18 -8.11 -26.58
CA VAL A 36 -12.00 -8.61 -25.21
C VAL A 36 -10.59 -8.25 -24.73
N PRO A 37 -10.44 -7.41 -23.70
CA PRO A 37 -9.15 -7.10 -23.14
C PRO A 37 -8.47 -8.33 -22.54
N THR A 38 -7.19 -8.52 -22.84
CA THR A 38 -6.41 -9.68 -22.43
C THR A 38 -5.15 -9.25 -21.65
N THR A 39 -4.69 -10.09 -20.72
CA THR A 39 -3.40 -9.98 -20.05
C THR A 39 -2.65 -11.29 -20.26
N ASP A 40 -1.54 -11.28 -20.96
CA ASP A 40 -0.76 -12.49 -21.32
C ASP A 40 -1.66 -13.65 -21.75
N ALA A 41 -2.64 -13.34 -22.62
CA ALA A 41 -3.63 -14.30 -23.10
C ALA A 41 -4.07 -13.94 -24.52
N ARG A 42 -4.64 -14.94 -25.23
CA ARG A 42 -5.33 -14.80 -26.52
C ARG A 42 -6.74 -15.30 -26.36
N VAL A 43 -7.68 -14.70 -27.08
CA VAL A 43 -9.07 -15.11 -27.11
C VAL A 43 -9.54 -15.22 -28.54
N CYS A 44 -10.33 -16.27 -28.82
CA CYS A 44 -11.02 -16.46 -30.08
C CYS A 44 -12.37 -17.19 -29.87
N GLU A 45 -13.15 -17.28 -30.92
CA GLU A 45 -14.39 -18.05 -30.92
C GLU A 45 -14.10 -19.56 -30.97
N ALA A 46 -14.77 -20.33 -30.12
CA ALA A 46 -14.90 -21.77 -30.23
C ALA A 46 -16.35 -22.12 -30.57
N LYS A 47 -16.55 -22.76 -31.71
CA LYS A 47 -17.90 -23.26 -32.10
C LYS A 47 -18.21 -24.56 -31.38
N ARG A 48 -19.41 -24.65 -30.80
CA ARG A 48 -19.94 -25.82 -30.08
C ARG A 48 -21.33 -26.19 -30.60
N GLU A 49 -21.73 -27.39 -30.33
CA GLU A 49 -23.13 -27.80 -30.53
C GLU A 49 -24.00 -26.95 -29.57
N GLY A 50 -24.92 -26.13 -30.16
CA GLY A 50 -25.76 -25.21 -29.40
C GLY A 50 -25.24 -23.77 -29.18
N GLY A 51 -24.14 -23.34 -29.81
CA GLY A 51 -23.66 -21.94 -29.77
C GLY A 51 -22.18 -21.76 -29.83
N SER A 52 -21.73 -20.57 -29.47
CA SER A 52 -20.31 -20.21 -29.40
C SER A 52 -19.83 -20.11 -27.95
N ALA A 53 -18.52 -20.28 -27.76
CA ALA A 53 -17.84 -20.11 -26.50
C ALA A 53 -16.59 -19.26 -26.67
N LEU A 54 -16.10 -18.66 -25.61
CA LEU A 54 -14.75 -18.06 -25.55
C LEU A 54 -13.72 -19.16 -25.45
N HIS A 55 -12.84 -19.27 -26.43
CA HIS A 55 -11.60 -20.04 -26.32
C HIS A 55 -10.48 -19.12 -25.84
N VAL A 56 -9.83 -19.45 -24.73
CA VAL A 56 -8.81 -18.65 -24.09
C VAL A 56 -7.54 -19.46 -23.96
N GLU A 57 -6.42 -18.94 -24.53
CA GLU A 57 -5.08 -19.45 -24.34
C GLU A 57 -4.30 -18.47 -23.48
N THR A 58 -3.80 -18.92 -22.33
CA THR A 58 -2.99 -18.07 -21.41
C THR A 58 -1.51 -18.38 -21.56
N GLY A 59 -0.68 -17.33 -21.46
CA GLY A 59 0.73 -17.46 -21.17
C GLY A 59 0.99 -17.80 -19.69
N HIS A 60 2.26 -17.64 -19.29
CA HIS A 60 2.73 -17.85 -17.90
C HIS A 60 3.76 -16.78 -17.48
N ARG A 61 3.80 -15.66 -18.21
CA ARG A 61 4.70 -14.53 -17.90
C ARG A 61 4.08 -13.54 -16.94
N ALA A 62 2.77 -13.34 -17.01
CA ALA A 62 2.03 -12.54 -16.06
C ALA A 62 1.63 -13.37 -14.83
N GLU A 63 1.55 -12.75 -13.66
CA GLU A 63 1.05 -13.43 -12.44
C GLU A 63 -0.42 -13.87 -12.55
N TRP A 64 -1.21 -13.16 -13.36
CA TRP A 64 -2.65 -13.34 -13.51
C TRP A 64 -3.07 -13.27 -14.98
N PRO A 65 -2.58 -14.19 -15.84
CA PRO A 65 -2.94 -14.17 -17.25
C PRO A 65 -4.41 -14.55 -17.43
N GLY A 66 -5.11 -13.83 -18.32
CA GLY A 66 -6.52 -14.05 -18.55
C GLY A 66 -7.20 -12.94 -19.34
N ILE A 67 -8.52 -12.82 -19.16
CA ILE A 67 -9.38 -11.91 -19.90
C ILE A 67 -10.22 -11.05 -18.96
N THR A 68 -10.68 -9.90 -19.47
CA THR A 68 -11.60 -8.99 -18.76
C THR A 68 -12.87 -8.78 -19.60
N LEU A 69 -14.02 -9.11 -19.04
CA LEU A 69 -15.33 -8.86 -19.65
C LEU A 69 -15.97 -7.65 -18.95
N LYS A 70 -16.18 -6.58 -19.68
CA LYS A 70 -16.75 -5.33 -19.14
C LYS A 70 -18.27 -5.31 -19.34
N ALA A 71 -19.00 -4.69 -18.42
CA ALA A 71 -20.43 -4.47 -18.53
C ALA A 71 -20.74 -3.58 -19.75
N PRO A 72 -21.60 -4.00 -20.70
CA PRO A 72 -21.85 -3.26 -21.95
C PRO A 72 -22.42 -1.86 -21.75
N LYS A 73 -23.14 -1.65 -20.65
CA LYS A 73 -23.75 -0.35 -20.26
C LYS A 73 -23.07 0.29 -19.04
N GLY A 74 -21.77 -0.02 -18.83
CA GLY A 74 -20.98 0.49 -17.72
C GLY A 74 -21.12 -0.29 -16.42
N LYS A 75 -22.29 -0.90 -16.15
CA LYS A 75 -22.50 -1.78 -14.98
C LYS A 75 -23.57 -2.81 -15.21
N TRP A 76 -23.49 -3.91 -14.46
CA TRP A 76 -24.57 -4.86 -14.25
C TRP A 76 -25.18 -4.65 -12.86
N ASP A 77 -26.50 -4.73 -12.76
CA ASP A 77 -27.20 -4.86 -11.49
C ASP A 77 -27.47 -6.35 -11.22
N LEU A 78 -26.67 -6.92 -10.33
CA LEU A 78 -26.77 -8.31 -9.87
C LEU A 78 -27.45 -8.43 -8.50
N SER A 79 -28.06 -7.35 -8.00
CA SER A 79 -28.66 -7.30 -6.67
C SER A 79 -29.75 -8.35 -6.42
N PRO A 80 -30.54 -8.83 -7.43
CA PRO A 80 -31.53 -9.86 -7.19
C PRO A 80 -30.97 -11.29 -7.06
N PHE A 81 -29.68 -11.52 -7.42
CA PHE A 81 -29.12 -12.87 -7.56
C PHE A 81 -28.16 -13.21 -6.43
N GLU A 82 -28.02 -14.48 -6.08
CA GLU A 82 -27.09 -14.98 -5.06
C GLU A 82 -25.70 -15.27 -5.63
N PHE A 83 -25.62 -15.67 -6.89
CA PHE A 83 -24.37 -16.09 -7.50
C PHE A 83 -24.29 -15.74 -9.00
N LEU A 84 -23.04 -15.72 -9.48
CA LEU A 84 -22.67 -15.77 -10.88
C LEU A 84 -22.08 -17.16 -11.18
N ALA A 85 -22.43 -17.76 -12.32
CA ALA A 85 -21.92 -19.05 -12.76
C ALA A 85 -21.45 -18.99 -14.22
N LEU A 86 -20.41 -19.73 -14.53
CA LEU A 86 -19.93 -19.96 -15.89
C LEU A 86 -19.52 -21.42 -16.09
N ASP A 87 -19.83 -21.99 -17.24
CA ASP A 87 -19.41 -23.34 -17.60
C ASP A 87 -18.07 -23.26 -18.33
N ALA A 88 -17.09 -23.98 -17.80
CA ALA A 88 -15.75 -24.01 -18.35
C ALA A 88 -15.34 -25.44 -18.73
N LYS A 89 -14.50 -25.56 -19.76
CA LYS A 89 -13.87 -26.80 -20.18
C LYS A 89 -12.36 -26.57 -20.31
N ASN A 90 -11.59 -27.44 -19.71
CA ASN A 90 -10.14 -27.47 -19.92
C ASN A 90 -9.85 -28.17 -21.26
N VAL A 91 -9.38 -27.42 -22.24
CA VAL A 91 -8.98 -27.94 -23.57
C VAL A 91 -7.47 -28.01 -23.72
N GLY A 92 -6.73 -27.67 -22.70
CA GLY A 92 -5.28 -27.78 -22.62
C GLY A 92 -4.81 -29.16 -22.16
N ALA A 93 -3.49 -29.38 -22.22
CA ALA A 93 -2.87 -30.64 -21.84
C ALA A 93 -2.63 -30.79 -20.33
N ASN A 94 -2.69 -29.69 -19.57
CA ASN A 94 -2.33 -29.66 -18.15
C ASN A 94 -3.55 -29.32 -17.28
N LYS A 95 -3.52 -29.74 -16.02
CA LYS A 95 -4.51 -29.36 -15.00
C LYS A 95 -4.52 -27.85 -14.85
N VAL A 96 -5.69 -27.22 -14.89
CA VAL A 96 -5.85 -25.77 -14.75
C VAL A 96 -6.73 -25.41 -13.54
N THR A 97 -6.37 -24.37 -12.81
CA THR A 97 -7.25 -23.71 -11.83
C THR A 97 -7.71 -22.40 -12.42
N LEU A 98 -9.00 -22.29 -12.73
CA LEU A 98 -9.62 -21.07 -13.23
C LEU A 98 -10.14 -20.26 -12.05
N CYS A 99 -9.96 -18.94 -12.11
CA CYS A 99 -10.58 -17.98 -11.22
C CYS A 99 -11.53 -17.09 -12.02
N CYS A 100 -12.69 -16.78 -11.46
CA CYS A 100 -13.56 -15.71 -11.93
C CYS A 100 -13.73 -14.69 -10.81
N ARG A 101 -13.37 -13.46 -11.08
CA ARG A 101 -13.49 -12.33 -10.15
C ARG A 101 -14.56 -11.37 -10.65
N VAL A 102 -15.49 -11.03 -9.78
CA VAL A 102 -16.57 -10.06 -10.01
C VAL A 102 -16.18 -8.75 -9.33
N ASP A 103 -16.08 -7.67 -10.09
CA ASP A 103 -15.51 -6.41 -9.63
C ASP A 103 -16.52 -5.26 -9.60
N ASN A 104 -16.46 -4.48 -8.53
CA ASN A 104 -16.93 -3.09 -8.48
C ASN A 104 -15.83 -2.10 -8.89
N PRO A 105 -16.15 -0.81 -9.11
CA PRO A 105 -15.13 0.23 -9.24
C PRO A 105 -14.14 0.24 -8.07
N GLY A 106 -12.84 0.36 -8.39
CA GLY A 106 -11.77 0.35 -7.39
C GLY A 106 -11.42 -1.03 -6.83
N ALA A 107 -11.81 -2.12 -7.52
CA ALA A 107 -11.40 -3.47 -7.14
C ALA A 107 -9.88 -3.65 -7.30
N ASP A 108 -9.22 -4.14 -6.25
CA ASP A 108 -7.77 -4.37 -6.20
C ASP A 108 -7.39 -5.86 -6.11
N GLY A 109 -8.38 -6.76 -6.15
CA GLY A 109 -8.20 -8.21 -5.98
C GLY A 109 -8.47 -8.71 -4.57
N VAL A 110 -8.58 -7.81 -3.61
CA VAL A 110 -8.93 -8.06 -2.21
C VAL A 110 -10.23 -7.36 -1.86
N ARG A 111 -10.36 -6.08 -2.22
CA ARG A 111 -11.51 -5.22 -1.92
C ARG A 111 -12.36 -4.96 -3.15
N ASN A 112 -13.62 -4.66 -2.91
CA ASN A 112 -14.59 -4.36 -3.97
C ASN A 112 -14.70 -5.47 -5.00
N CYS A 113 -14.41 -6.71 -4.62
CA CYS A 113 -14.49 -7.88 -5.50
C CYS A 113 -14.80 -9.17 -4.73
N VAL A 114 -15.34 -10.14 -5.44
CA VAL A 114 -15.48 -11.53 -4.97
C VAL A 114 -14.91 -12.47 -6.02
N THR A 115 -14.28 -13.56 -5.59
CA THR A 115 -13.60 -14.51 -6.50
C THR A 115 -14.03 -15.94 -6.24
N GLY A 116 -14.52 -16.60 -7.28
CA GLY A 116 -14.74 -18.04 -7.32
C GLY A 116 -13.59 -18.78 -8.00
N ARG A 117 -13.44 -20.09 -7.73
CA ARG A 117 -12.38 -20.93 -8.29
C ARG A 117 -12.92 -22.29 -8.71
N LEU A 118 -12.37 -22.84 -9.81
CA LEU A 118 -12.65 -24.16 -10.31
C LEU A 118 -11.36 -24.78 -10.82
N THR A 119 -11.10 -26.03 -10.42
CA THR A 119 -9.93 -26.78 -10.92
C THR A 119 -10.40 -27.91 -11.83
N LEU A 120 -9.86 -27.99 -13.04
CA LEU A 120 -10.22 -28.95 -14.07
C LEU A 120 -9.00 -29.72 -14.57
N LYS A 121 -9.13 -31.04 -14.73
CA LYS A 121 -8.15 -31.89 -15.43
C LYS A 121 -8.27 -31.67 -16.95
N PRO A 122 -7.27 -32.09 -17.76
CA PRO A 122 -7.38 -32.07 -19.20
C PRO A 122 -8.66 -32.76 -19.71
N GLY A 123 -9.40 -32.07 -20.59
CA GLY A 123 -10.66 -32.53 -21.15
C GLY A 123 -11.89 -32.40 -20.23
N GLU A 124 -11.70 -32.09 -18.94
CA GLU A 124 -12.78 -31.99 -17.96
C GLU A 124 -13.58 -30.70 -18.15
N SER A 125 -14.89 -30.79 -17.95
CA SER A 125 -15.82 -29.66 -17.92
C SER A 125 -16.40 -29.51 -16.52
N GLY A 126 -16.73 -28.27 -16.12
CA GLY A 126 -17.38 -27.97 -14.84
C GLY A 126 -17.92 -26.56 -14.79
N THR A 127 -18.72 -26.30 -13.77
CA THR A 127 -19.31 -24.97 -13.54
C THR A 127 -18.53 -24.25 -12.44
N LEU A 128 -17.93 -23.10 -12.78
CA LEU A 128 -17.35 -22.19 -11.81
C LEU A 128 -18.45 -21.29 -11.26
N LYS A 129 -18.65 -21.33 -9.95
CA LYS A 129 -19.64 -20.52 -9.24
C LYS A 129 -18.95 -19.46 -8.40
N VAL A 130 -19.42 -18.22 -8.48
CA VAL A 130 -18.97 -17.10 -7.67
C VAL A 130 -20.14 -16.65 -6.81
N GLU A 131 -20.06 -16.83 -5.50
CA GLU A 131 -21.04 -16.29 -4.57
C GLU A 131 -20.93 -14.77 -4.53
N LEU A 132 -22.05 -14.08 -4.77
CA LEU A 132 -22.14 -12.63 -4.73
C LEU A 132 -22.25 -12.17 -3.26
N ARG A 133 -21.18 -12.38 -2.49
CA ARG A 133 -21.13 -11.93 -1.09
C ARG A 133 -21.26 -10.41 -1.06
N ARG A 134 -22.29 -9.93 -0.36
CA ARG A 134 -22.61 -8.51 -0.27
C ARG A 134 -21.95 -7.89 0.95
N LYS A 135 -21.61 -6.62 0.78
CA LYS A 135 -21.22 -5.78 1.91
C LYS A 135 -22.37 -5.77 2.92
N PRO A 136 -22.11 -6.04 4.21
CA PRO A 136 -23.14 -5.96 5.23
C PRO A 136 -23.77 -4.55 5.22
N ARG A 137 -25.08 -4.49 5.10
CA ARG A 137 -25.83 -3.22 5.16
C ARG A 137 -26.64 -3.19 6.44
N SER A 138 -26.01 -2.98 7.61
CA SER A 138 -26.75 -2.52 8.78
C SER A 138 -27.15 -1.05 8.56
N ALA A 139 -28.25 -0.62 9.18
CA ALA A 139 -28.66 0.79 9.15
C ALA A 139 -27.53 1.71 9.68
N ALA A 140 -26.80 1.25 10.69
CA ALA A 140 -25.62 1.93 11.22
C ALA A 140 -24.49 2.03 10.20
N ARG A 141 -24.22 0.95 9.45
CA ARG A 141 -23.15 0.93 8.41
C ARG A 141 -23.35 1.97 7.32
N ASN A 142 -24.58 2.23 6.94
CA ASN A 142 -24.90 3.25 5.93
C ASN A 142 -24.57 4.68 6.35
N LYS A 143 -24.39 4.92 7.64
CA LYS A 143 -24.00 6.23 8.24
C LYS A 143 -22.52 6.31 8.59
N LEU A 144 -21.75 5.24 8.36
CA LEU A 144 -20.32 5.23 8.54
C LEU A 144 -19.64 5.51 7.19
N PHE A 145 -18.70 6.44 7.18
CA PHE A 145 -17.97 6.89 6.01
C PHE A 145 -16.59 7.43 6.41
N GLY A 146 -15.70 7.54 5.43
CA GLY A 146 -14.39 8.16 5.65
C GLY A 146 -13.46 7.33 6.54
N MET A 147 -13.58 6.01 6.47
CA MET A 147 -12.72 5.02 7.13
C MET A 147 -12.38 3.91 6.12
N ARG A 148 -11.24 3.29 6.23
CA ARG A 148 -10.92 2.09 5.44
C ARG A 148 -11.51 0.82 6.04
N GLY A 149 -11.50 0.68 7.36
CA GLY A 149 -12.14 -0.41 8.09
C GLY A 149 -13.36 0.07 8.88
N TYR A 150 -14.31 -0.84 9.07
CA TYR A 150 -15.58 -0.54 9.75
C TYR A 150 -15.85 -1.55 10.87
N PRO A 151 -16.55 -1.13 11.97
CA PRO A 151 -16.94 -2.03 13.03
C PRO A 151 -17.75 -3.24 12.52
N GLY A 152 -17.37 -4.45 12.91
CA GLY A 152 -18.05 -5.69 12.50
C GLY A 152 -17.65 -6.22 11.12
N GLU A 153 -16.80 -5.51 10.38
CA GLU A 153 -16.29 -5.88 9.07
C GLU A 153 -14.75 -5.95 9.10
N PRO A 154 -14.15 -7.03 9.63
CA PRO A 154 -12.70 -7.16 9.65
C PRO A 154 -12.15 -7.15 8.21
N GLY A 155 -11.23 -6.23 7.93
CA GLY A 155 -10.65 -6.04 6.61
C GLY A 155 -11.45 -5.11 5.69
N GLY A 156 -12.52 -4.45 6.17
CA GLY A 156 -13.33 -3.53 5.37
C GLY A 156 -14.16 -4.26 4.30
N ASP A 157 -14.11 -3.78 3.05
CA ASP A 157 -14.84 -4.36 1.90
C ASP A 157 -14.16 -5.60 1.29
N GLU A 158 -13.31 -6.30 2.02
CA GLU A 158 -12.58 -7.48 1.54
C GLU A 158 -13.53 -8.66 1.25
N GLY A 159 -13.42 -9.20 0.03
CA GLY A 159 -14.24 -10.33 -0.40
C GLY A 159 -15.75 -10.07 -0.40
N ALA A 160 -16.18 -8.81 -0.60
CA ALA A 160 -17.57 -8.40 -0.70
C ALA A 160 -17.76 -7.31 -1.76
N ILE A 161 -18.98 -7.25 -2.35
CA ILE A 161 -19.31 -6.31 -3.42
C ILE A 161 -20.64 -5.59 -3.16
N ASP A 162 -20.81 -4.42 -3.81
CA ASP A 162 -22.14 -3.89 -4.12
C ASP A 162 -22.66 -4.56 -5.39
N ALA A 163 -23.57 -5.51 -5.21
CA ALA A 163 -24.09 -6.28 -6.33
C ALA A 163 -24.88 -5.45 -7.36
N ALA A 164 -25.33 -4.23 -7.03
CA ALA A 164 -25.98 -3.30 -7.96
C ALA A 164 -24.99 -2.51 -8.84
N GLY A 165 -23.70 -2.60 -8.56
CA GLY A 165 -22.66 -1.79 -9.21
C GLY A 165 -21.50 -2.60 -9.83
N VAL A 166 -21.73 -3.82 -10.30
CA VAL A 166 -20.69 -4.67 -10.92
C VAL A 166 -20.28 -4.11 -12.28
N THR A 167 -18.99 -3.83 -12.49
CA THR A 167 -18.49 -3.19 -13.72
C THR A 167 -17.76 -4.14 -14.66
N GLN A 168 -17.16 -5.20 -14.11
CA GLN A 168 -16.38 -6.17 -14.91
C GLN A 168 -16.26 -7.53 -14.24
N LEU A 169 -15.95 -8.53 -15.08
CA LEU A 169 -15.58 -9.89 -14.69
C LEU A 169 -14.18 -10.18 -15.20
N LEU A 170 -13.30 -10.71 -14.36
CA LEU A 170 -11.98 -11.18 -14.77
C LEU A 170 -11.96 -12.70 -14.69
N ILE A 171 -11.58 -13.35 -15.80
CA ILE A 171 -11.38 -14.80 -15.85
C ILE A 171 -9.91 -15.06 -16.10
N PHE A 172 -9.22 -15.72 -15.16
CA PHE A 172 -7.76 -15.81 -15.18
C PHE A 172 -7.24 -17.09 -14.52
N VAL A 173 -5.97 -17.40 -14.79
CA VAL A 173 -5.23 -18.48 -14.13
C VAL A 173 -4.23 -17.85 -13.13
N PRO A 174 -4.25 -18.23 -11.85
CA PRO A 174 -3.38 -17.62 -10.85
C PRO A 174 -1.97 -18.20 -10.89
N ARG A 175 -0.97 -17.37 -11.10
CA ARG A 175 0.48 -17.66 -11.06
C ARG A 175 0.85 -18.96 -11.76
N PRO A 176 0.50 -19.14 -13.05
CA PRO A 176 0.77 -20.37 -13.76
C PRO A 176 2.27 -20.55 -14.00
N LYS A 177 2.74 -21.80 -13.96
CA LYS A 177 4.12 -22.17 -14.34
C LYS A 177 4.25 -22.55 -15.80
N GLU A 178 3.13 -22.73 -16.49
CA GLU A 178 3.01 -23.17 -17.87
C GLU A 178 1.79 -22.54 -18.54
N ALA A 179 1.70 -22.61 -19.86
CA ALA A 179 0.55 -22.11 -20.60
C ALA A 179 -0.66 -23.04 -20.43
N HIS A 180 -1.87 -22.45 -20.42
CA HIS A 180 -3.11 -23.17 -20.31
C HIS A 180 -4.09 -22.78 -21.41
N ALA A 181 -4.99 -23.69 -21.77
CA ALA A 181 -6.08 -23.42 -22.70
C ALA A 181 -7.40 -23.91 -22.11
N PHE A 182 -8.42 -23.06 -22.18
CA PHE A 182 -9.74 -23.38 -21.68
C PHE A 182 -10.82 -22.67 -22.49
N GLU A 183 -12.03 -23.20 -22.42
CA GLU A 183 -13.21 -22.60 -23.04
C GLU A 183 -14.22 -22.22 -21.99
N VAL A 184 -14.88 -21.07 -22.19
CA VAL A 184 -15.94 -20.55 -21.33
C VAL A 184 -17.21 -20.39 -22.18
N ALA A 185 -18.29 -21.05 -21.77
CA ALA A 185 -19.63 -20.88 -22.36
C ALA A 185 -20.34 -19.65 -21.77
N ALA A 186 -21.65 -19.56 -21.92
CA ALA A 186 -22.46 -18.46 -21.42
C ALA A 186 -22.25 -18.22 -19.91
N ILE A 187 -22.18 -16.96 -19.53
CA ILE A 187 -22.14 -16.55 -18.13
C ILE A 187 -23.55 -16.26 -17.65
N ARG A 188 -23.91 -16.84 -16.52
CA ARG A 188 -25.26 -16.79 -15.95
C ARG A 188 -25.25 -16.22 -14.56
N VAL A 189 -26.38 -15.71 -14.11
CA VAL A 189 -26.65 -15.34 -12.71
C VAL A 189 -27.86 -16.13 -12.21
N GLY A 190 -27.87 -16.47 -10.94
CA GLY A 190 -28.91 -17.30 -10.36
C GLY A 190 -29.05 -17.14 -8.85
N GLY A 191 -30.00 -17.90 -8.30
CA GLY A 191 -30.48 -17.75 -6.93
C GLY A 191 -31.41 -16.54 -6.78
N ALA A 192 -32.14 -16.46 -5.68
CA ALA A 192 -33.01 -15.34 -5.34
C ALA A 192 -32.56 -14.71 -4.03
N TYR A 193 -31.84 -13.62 -4.12
CA TYR A 193 -31.37 -12.91 -2.94
C TYR A 193 -32.50 -12.10 -2.30
N THR A 194 -32.82 -12.43 -1.06
CA THR A 194 -33.72 -11.65 -0.23
C THR A 194 -32.90 -10.89 0.81
N PRO A 195 -32.86 -9.54 0.77
CA PRO A 195 -32.18 -8.78 1.80
C PRO A 195 -32.76 -9.11 3.19
N PRO A 196 -31.94 -9.26 4.23
CA PRO A 196 -32.46 -9.36 5.59
C PRO A 196 -33.29 -8.11 5.91
N PRO A 197 -34.40 -8.25 6.64
CA PRO A 197 -35.23 -7.10 7.03
C PRO A 197 -34.38 -6.10 7.81
N PRO A 198 -34.53 -4.77 7.59
CA PRO A 198 -33.84 -3.76 8.36
C PRO A 198 -34.27 -3.88 9.84
N LYS A 199 -33.30 -3.80 10.75
CA LYS A 199 -33.55 -3.77 12.19
C LYS A 199 -33.54 -2.30 12.65
N PRO A 200 -34.70 -1.66 12.83
CA PRO A 200 -34.79 -0.21 13.08
C PRO A 200 -34.06 0.25 14.34
N ASP A 201 -33.92 -0.61 15.35
CA ASP A 201 -33.28 -0.27 16.62
C ASP A 201 -31.75 -0.45 16.64
N GLU A 202 -31.16 -1.13 15.66
CA GLU A 202 -29.71 -1.32 15.57
C GLU A 202 -28.97 0.00 15.44
N GLU A 203 -29.50 0.97 14.72
CA GLU A 203 -28.88 2.27 14.54
C GLU A 203 -28.84 3.08 15.82
N ARG A 204 -29.95 3.14 16.57
CA ARG A 204 -30.05 3.86 17.85
C ARG A 204 -29.20 3.22 18.91
N ALA A 205 -29.03 1.89 18.89
CA ALA A 205 -28.17 1.16 19.81
C ALA A 205 -26.69 1.27 19.46
N PHE A 206 -26.35 1.60 18.20
CA PHE A 206 -24.97 1.67 17.74
C PHE A 206 -24.32 3.05 17.98
N PHE A 207 -25.04 4.15 17.72
CA PHE A 207 -24.51 5.50 17.92
C PHE A 207 -24.88 6.06 19.29
N PRO A 208 -23.93 6.73 19.99
CA PRO A 208 -22.52 6.94 19.63
C PRO A 208 -21.71 5.65 19.71
N PHE A 209 -20.56 5.58 19.00
CA PHE A 209 -19.70 4.38 19.01
C PHE A 209 -18.24 4.66 19.38
N ILE A 210 -17.87 5.91 19.58
CA ILE A 210 -16.51 6.35 19.96
C ILE A 210 -16.58 7.13 21.29
N ASP A 211 -15.72 6.77 22.24
CA ASP A 211 -15.62 7.42 23.54
C ASP A 211 -14.79 8.73 23.51
N THR A 212 -14.65 9.36 24.66
CA THR A 212 -13.88 10.59 24.84
C THR A 212 -12.38 10.44 24.55
N PHE A 213 -11.86 9.20 24.54
CA PHE A 213 -10.46 8.88 24.21
C PHE A 213 -10.25 8.55 22.73
N GLY A 214 -11.32 8.50 21.94
CA GLY A 214 -11.26 8.09 20.53
C GLY A 214 -11.30 6.58 20.33
N GLN A 215 -11.72 5.81 21.32
CA GLN A 215 -11.78 4.35 21.31
C GLN A 215 -13.20 3.85 21.03
N TYR A 216 -13.31 2.64 20.45
CA TYR A 216 -14.58 1.96 20.21
C TYR A 216 -15.28 1.54 21.51
N ILE A 217 -16.56 1.91 21.69
CA ILE A 217 -17.26 1.69 22.96
C ILE A 217 -17.89 0.30 23.10
N HIS A 218 -18.31 -0.33 21.99
CA HIS A 218 -19.10 -1.57 22.03
C HIS A 218 -18.28 -2.84 22.23
N ARG A 219 -16.98 -2.72 22.52
CA ARG A 219 -16.09 -3.83 22.84
C ARG A 219 -15.06 -3.40 23.87
N ASP A 220 -14.70 -4.32 24.75
CA ASP A 220 -13.55 -4.18 25.63
C ASP A 220 -12.37 -5.03 25.14
N TRP A 221 -11.16 -4.68 25.56
CA TRP A 221 -9.93 -5.41 25.23
C TRP A 221 -8.84 -5.14 26.27
N PRO A 222 -7.82 -6.04 26.38
CA PRO A 222 -6.68 -5.80 27.26
C PRO A 222 -5.94 -4.51 26.88
N GLY A 223 -5.82 -3.59 27.83
CA GLY A 223 -5.16 -2.31 27.64
C GLY A 223 -6.08 -1.16 27.21
N LYS A 224 -7.39 -1.37 26.99
CA LYS A 224 -8.33 -0.27 26.76
C LYS A 224 -8.29 0.72 27.92
N THR A 225 -8.37 2.00 27.60
CA THR A 225 -8.37 3.07 28.60
C THR A 225 -9.80 3.40 29.00
N HIS A 226 -10.10 3.37 30.31
CA HIS A 226 -11.43 3.69 30.83
C HIS A 226 -11.46 5.01 31.61
N SER A 227 -10.31 5.49 32.09
CA SER A 227 -10.24 6.74 32.83
C SER A 227 -8.88 7.45 32.69
N VAL A 228 -8.84 8.73 33.08
CA VAL A 228 -7.59 9.52 33.11
C VAL A 228 -6.67 8.99 34.22
N GLU A 229 -7.21 8.46 35.29
CA GLU A 229 -6.45 7.84 36.39
C GLU A 229 -5.69 6.62 35.92
N GLU A 230 -6.30 5.78 35.06
CA GLU A 230 -5.60 4.66 34.41
C GLU A 230 -4.45 5.13 33.52
N LEU A 231 -4.64 6.20 32.74
CA LEU A 231 -3.54 6.77 31.91
C LEU A 231 -2.35 7.18 32.79
N LYS A 232 -2.62 7.85 33.92
CA LYS A 232 -1.57 8.29 34.84
C LYS A 232 -0.91 7.13 35.58
N ALA A 233 -1.66 6.11 35.94
CA ALA A 233 -1.12 4.89 36.56
C ALA A 233 -0.17 4.15 35.58
N ARG A 234 -0.57 4.03 34.30
CA ARG A 234 0.27 3.43 33.25
C ARG A 234 1.54 4.22 33.00
N LEU A 235 1.48 5.56 33.03
CA LEU A 235 2.67 6.42 32.94
C LEU A 235 3.67 6.12 34.05
N ALA A 236 3.22 5.98 35.29
CA ALA A 236 4.09 5.65 36.42
C ALA A 236 4.68 4.23 36.30
N ALA A 237 3.90 3.26 35.85
CA ALA A 237 4.36 1.90 35.64
C ALA A 237 5.39 1.82 34.51
N GLU A 238 5.16 2.53 33.40
CA GLU A 238 6.09 2.60 32.27
C GLU A 238 7.41 3.28 32.65
N ALA A 239 7.37 4.36 33.42
CA ALA A 239 8.59 5.03 33.91
C ALA A 239 9.50 4.06 34.64
N LYS A 240 8.94 3.23 35.54
CA LYS A 240 9.68 2.17 36.24
C LYS A 240 10.21 1.10 35.30
N GLU A 241 9.39 0.63 34.36
CA GLU A 241 9.81 -0.37 33.37
C GLU A 241 11.00 0.11 32.52
N LEU A 242 10.99 1.39 32.09
CA LEU A 242 12.07 1.97 31.31
C LEU A 242 13.36 2.14 32.12
N GLU A 243 13.28 2.35 33.43
CA GLU A 243 14.45 2.35 34.32
C GLU A 243 15.03 0.94 34.52
N GLU A 244 14.18 -0.06 34.65
CA GLU A 244 14.58 -1.47 34.78
C GLU A 244 15.14 -2.06 33.48
N ARG A 245 14.75 -1.49 32.33
CA ARG A 245 15.11 -1.95 30.98
C ARG A 245 15.66 -0.82 30.13
N PRO A 246 16.86 -0.31 30.41
CA PRO A 246 17.42 0.89 29.74
C PRO A 246 17.83 0.65 28.28
N GLY A 247 17.78 -0.59 27.80
CA GLY A 247 18.14 -1.00 26.44
C GLY A 247 19.36 -1.93 26.38
N PRO A 248 19.81 -2.34 25.17
CA PRO A 248 20.94 -3.24 24.99
C PRO A 248 22.24 -2.68 25.61
N PRO A 249 22.91 -3.47 26.46
CA PRO A 249 24.11 -3.01 27.17
C PRO A 249 25.37 -2.94 26.30
N ASP A 250 25.36 -3.60 25.14
CA ASP A 250 26.45 -3.67 24.17
C ASP A 250 26.34 -2.63 23.05
N TRP A 251 25.42 -1.67 23.19
CA TRP A 251 25.27 -0.54 22.28
C TRP A 251 26.05 0.68 22.77
N ASP A 252 26.65 1.39 21.83
CA ASP A 252 27.23 2.72 22.10
C ASP A 252 26.14 3.81 22.19
N LYS A 253 26.56 5.08 22.21
CA LYS A 253 25.63 6.23 22.26
C LYS A 253 24.75 6.36 21.03
N TRP A 254 25.21 5.89 19.86
CA TRP A 254 24.48 5.90 18.60
C TRP A 254 23.51 4.71 18.47
N GLY A 255 23.67 3.70 19.29
CA GLY A 255 22.99 2.42 19.14
C GLY A 255 23.73 1.46 18.20
N GLY A 256 24.99 1.75 17.87
CA GLY A 256 25.91 0.87 17.19
C GLY A 256 26.47 -0.22 18.10
N TRP A 257 27.04 -1.27 17.54
CA TRP A 257 27.50 -2.44 18.28
C TRP A 257 28.90 -2.21 18.89
N ALA A 258 28.95 -1.64 20.09
CA ALA A 258 30.21 -1.36 20.80
C ALA A 258 31.03 -2.61 21.15
N ALA A 259 30.38 -3.79 21.27
CA ALA A 259 31.06 -5.06 21.56
C ALA A 259 31.52 -5.80 20.29
N GLY A 260 31.28 -5.25 19.10
CA GLY A 260 31.60 -5.84 17.81
C GLY A 260 32.92 -5.31 17.21
N PRO A 261 33.15 -5.66 15.93
CA PRO A 261 34.25 -5.11 15.17
C PRO A 261 34.18 -3.57 15.08
N THR A 262 35.30 -2.89 15.32
CA THR A 262 35.41 -1.44 15.18
C THR A 262 36.18 -1.10 13.90
N LEU A 263 35.56 -0.31 13.03
CA LEU A 263 36.13 0.23 11.81
C LEU A 263 36.67 1.65 12.05
N LYS A 264 37.19 2.31 11.01
CA LYS A 264 37.67 3.68 11.13
C LYS A 264 36.50 4.63 11.44
N ALA A 265 36.60 5.39 12.51
CA ALA A 265 35.70 6.48 12.82
C ALA A 265 35.80 7.60 11.77
N THR A 266 34.68 8.12 11.27
CA THR A 266 34.62 9.20 10.28
C THR A 266 33.84 10.42 10.75
N GLY A 267 33.17 10.32 11.90
CA GLY A 267 32.30 11.35 12.43
C GLY A 267 30.90 11.42 11.83
N PHE A 268 30.60 10.57 10.85
CA PHE A 268 29.29 10.48 10.18
C PHE A 268 28.94 9.04 9.83
N PHE A 269 27.64 8.76 9.65
CA PHE A 269 27.17 7.47 9.17
C PHE A 269 27.63 7.22 7.73
N ARG A 270 28.02 6.00 7.44
CA ARG A 270 28.42 5.54 6.12
C ARG A 270 28.02 4.08 5.91
N VAL A 271 28.20 3.57 4.69
CA VAL A 271 28.00 2.16 4.37
C VAL A 271 29.33 1.50 4.07
N GLU A 272 29.51 0.28 4.57
CA GLU A 272 30.66 -0.57 4.27
C GLU A 272 30.23 -2.02 4.11
N LYS A 273 31.05 -2.81 3.40
CA LYS A 273 30.82 -4.24 3.24
C LYS A 273 31.83 -5.02 4.06
N LEU A 274 31.33 -5.80 5.02
CA LEU A 274 32.14 -6.67 5.89
C LEU A 274 31.65 -8.12 5.71
N ASP A 275 32.57 -9.04 5.43
CA ASP A 275 32.30 -10.47 5.27
C ASP A 275 31.11 -10.79 4.35
N GLY A 276 31.08 -10.12 3.20
CA GLY A 276 30.05 -10.32 2.19
C GLY A 276 28.71 -9.61 2.47
N LYS A 277 28.51 -9.00 3.62
CA LYS A 277 27.27 -8.29 4.02
C LYS A 277 27.51 -6.77 4.06
N TRP A 278 26.51 -6.02 3.58
CA TRP A 278 26.49 -4.57 3.73
C TRP A 278 26.08 -4.17 5.14
N TRP A 279 26.72 -3.13 5.68
CA TRP A 279 26.44 -2.54 6.98
C TRP A 279 26.36 -1.03 6.86
N LEU A 280 25.58 -0.42 7.72
CA LEU A 280 25.85 0.95 8.15
C LEU A 280 26.98 0.90 9.18
N VAL A 281 27.78 1.95 9.21
CA VAL A 281 28.81 2.18 10.22
C VAL A 281 28.52 3.54 10.84
N ASP A 282 28.48 3.61 12.15
CA ASP A 282 28.19 4.83 12.87
C ASP A 282 29.36 5.81 12.88
N PRO A 283 29.16 7.04 13.38
CA PRO A 283 30.24 8.06 13.43
C PRO A 283 31.52 7.65 14.17
N ASP A 284 31.39 6.79 15.18
CA ASP A 284 32.52 6.32 15.99
C ASP A 284 33.18 5.05 15.43
N GLY A 285 32.61 4.46 14.36
CA GLY A 285 33.20 3.31 13.64
C GLY A 285 32.59 1.96 14.01
N HIS A 286 31.54 1.89 14.80
CA HIS A 286 30.87 0.63 15.13
C HIS A 286 29.90 0.20 14.04
N LEU A 287 29.71 -1.10 13.89
CA LEU A 287 28.70 -1.65 13.00
C LEU A 287 27.31 -1.22 13.47
N PHE A 288 26.50 -0.78 12.53
CA PHE A 288 25.16 -0.26 12.79
C PHE A 288 24.13 -0.94 11.88
N TRP A 289 23.02 -1.35 12.45
CA TRP A 289 21.81 -1.77 11.76
C TRP A 289 20.72 -0.77 12.10
N SER A 290 20.15 -0.11 11.09
CA SER A 290 19.09 0.87 11.32
C SER A 290 17.78 0.17 11.66
N HIS A 291 17.53 0.00 12.96
CA HIS A 291 16.32 -0.61 13.52
C HIS A 291 15.40 0.52 14.02
N GLY A 292 14.45 0.94 13.20
CA GLY A 292 13.71 2.17 13.41
C GLY A 292 12.20 2.06 13.27
N THR A 293 11.53 3.17 13.59
CA THR A 293 10.11 3.36 13.35
C THR A 293 9.83 4.72 12.74
N ASP A 294 8.88 4.74 11.79
CA ASP A 294 8.36 5.94 11.16
C ASP A 294 7.39 6.68 12.08
N CYS A 295 7.17 7.95 11.80
CA CYS A 295 6.14 8.77 12.43
C CYS A 295 6.26 8.84 13.96
N VAL A 296 7.48 9.04 14.48
CA VAL A 296 7.69 9.36 15.91
C VAL A 296 7.17 10.77 16.15
N ARG A 297 5.88 10.88 16.35
CA ARG A 297 5.13 12.12 16.51
C ARG A 297 3.72 11.83 17.05
N GLU A 298 3.03 12.85 17.57
CA GLU A 298 1.63 12.79 17.95
C GLU A 298 0.88 13.96 17.32
N ASN A 299 0.44 13.80 16.08
CA ASN A 299 -0.26 14.84 15.33
C ASN A 299 -1.31 14.32 14.35
N ASP A 300 -1.64 13.05 14.37
CA ASP A 300 -2.66 12.50 13.49
C ASP A 300 -4.05 12.95 13.93
N THR A 301 -4.89 13.31 12.96
CA THR A 301 -6.23 13.83 13.20
C THR A 301 -7.25 13.12 12.33
N THR A 302 -8.49 13.05 12.84
CA THR A 302 -9.62 12.47 12.12
C THR A 302 -10.62 13.56 11.71
N PRO A 303 -11.27 13.46 10.52
CA PRO A 303 -12.37 14.34 10.16
C PRO A 303 -13.51 14.27 11.17
N ILE A 304 -14.16 15.40 11.43
CA ILE A 304 -15.32 15.50 12.34
C ILE A 304 -16.59 15.99 11.66
N GLU A 305 -16.49 16.49 10.43
CA GLU A 305 -17.64 17.00 9.68
C GLU A 305 -18.63 15.89 9.30
N GLY A 306 -19.90 16.05 9.68
CA GLY A 306 -20.95 15.07 9.45
C GLY A 306 -20.90 13.86 10.36
N ARG A 307 -20.11 13.91 11.43
CA ARG A 307 -19.88 12.82 12.40
C ARG A 307 -20.33 13.16 13.82
N GLU A 308 -21.18 14.16 14.00
CA GLU A 308 -21.58 14.69 15.31
C GLU A 308 -22.23 13.62 16.22
N THR A 309 -22.91 12.65 15.62
CA THR A 309 -23.54 11.53 16.35
C THR A 309 -22.60 10.39 16.72
N TRP A 310 -21.33 10.40 16.26
CA TRP A 310 -20.39 9.30 16.47
C TRP A 310 -19.76 9.29 17.86
N TRP A 311 -19.74 10.45 18.53
CA TRP A 311 -19.00 10.70 19.76
C TRP A 311 -19.89 10.61 20.99
N GLN A 312 -19.50 9.81 21.99
CA GLN A 312 -20.21 9.71 23.26
C GLN A 312 -20.00 10.95 24.16
N ASP A 313 -18.76 11.47 24.15
CA ASP A 313 -18.35 12.63 24.93
C ASP A 313 -17.19 13.30 24.16
N PHE A 314 -17.53 14.20 23.24
CA PHE A 314 -16.54 14.80 22.35
C PHE A 314 -15.64 15.80 23.11
N PRO A 315 -14.34 15.53 23.25
CA PRO A 315 -13.46 16.35 24.07
C PRO A 315 -13.28 17.77 23.54
N GLY A 316 -13.40 17.99 22.22
CA GLY A 316 -13.25 19.31 21.59
C GLY A 316 -14.29 20.35 22.02
N GLU A 317 -15.40 19.94 22.66
CA GLU A 317 -16.37 20.86 23.24
C GLU A 317 -15.88 21.52 24.52
N ARG A 318 -14.83 20.98 25.16
CA ARG A 318 -14.23 21.53 26.37
C ARG A 318 -13.13 22.51 26.04
N PRO A 319 -13.07 23.72 26.62
CA PRO A 319 -12.11 24.76 26.31
C PRO A 319 -10.63 24.29 26.36
N GLU A 320 -10.29 23.46 27.33
CA GLU A 320 -8.94 22.95 27.57
C GLU A 320 -8.46 21.98 26.48
N PHE A 321 -9.37 21.43 25.66
CA PHE A 321 -9.06 20.52 24.55
C PHE A 321 -9.41 21.12 23.16
N ALA A 322 -9.88 22.35 23.11
CA ALA A 322 -10.24 23.03 21.86
C ALA A 322 -9.01 23.30 20.97
N GLU A 323 -7.82 23.35 21.53
CA GLU A 323 -6.56 23.55 20.80
C GLU A 323 -6.25 22.42 19.79
N PHE A 324 -6.88 21.25 19.91
CA PHE A 324 -6.63 20.08 19.05
C PHE A 324 -7.53 20.03 17.82
N PHE A 325 -8.35 21.04 17.58
CA PHE A 325 -8.97 21.23 16.29
C PHE A 325 -7.93 21.65 15.24
N SER A 326 -8.07 21.11 14.06
CA SER A 326 -7.26 21.47 12.90
C SER A 326 -8.05 21.39 11.61
N LYS A 327 -7.38 21.65 10.49
CA LYS A 327 -7.89 21.41 9.14
C LYS A 327 -6.86 20.63 8.36
N GLY A 328 -7.29 19.62 7.62
CA GLY A 328 -6.43 18.84 6.76
C GLY A 328 -7.03 18.64 5.38
N HIS A 329 -6.18 18.55 4.37
CA HIS A 329 -6.58 18.25 3.00
C HIS A 329 -6.63 16.73 2.79
N ALA A 330 -7.78 16.24 2.33
CA ALA A 330 -7.96 14.82 2.02
C ALA A 330 -7.56 14.56 0.56
N LEU A 331 -6.66 13.63 0.37
CA LEU A 331 -6.18 13.22 -0.95
C LEU A 331 -7.07 12.11 -1.55
N HIS A 332 -7.56 11.21 -0.71
CA HIS A 332 -8.36 10.06 -1.11
C HIS A 332 -9.62 9.91 -0.24
N GLY A 333 -10.52 9.02 -0.68
CA GLY A 333 -11.70 8.60 0.07
C GLY A 333 -12.89 9.54 -0.02
N HIS A 334 -13.76 9.49 0.99
CA HIS A 334 -15.02 10.24 1.05
C HIS A 334 -14.83 11.76 0.95
N TYR A 335 -13.75 12.25 1.52
CA TYR A 335 -13.44 13.68 1.54
C TYR A 335 -12.43 14.11 0.45
N ALA A 336 -12.10 13.24 -0.50
CA ALA A 336 -11.07 13.51 -1.53
C ALA A 336 -11.22 14.89 -2.19
N GLY A 337 -10.10 15.64 -2.29
CA GLY A 337 -10.04 16.98 -2.86
C GLY A 337 -10.57 18.09 -1.96
N ARG A 338 -10.99 17.79 -0.72
CA ARG A 338 -11.55 18.76 0.24
C ARG A 338 -10.58 19.02 1.37
N THR A 339 -10.59 20.23 1.89
CA THR A 339 -9.99 20.57 3.18
C THR A 339 -11.09 20.52 4.24
N VAL A 340 -10.95 19.63 5.20
CA VAL A 340 -11.98 19.34 6.20
C VAL A 340 -11.51 19.68 7.60
N ARG A 341 -12.47 20.04 8.45
CA ARG A 341 -12.24 20.21 9.89
C ARG A 341 -11.98 18.87 10.54
N SER A 342 -10.96 18.81 11.39
CA SER A 342 -10.50 17.57 12.03
C SER A 342 -10.17 17.78 13.50
N TYR A 343 -9.97 16.67 14.22
CA TYR A 343 -9.65 16.66 15.64
C TYR A 343 -8.59 15.61 15.98
N GLY A 344 -7.66 15.94 16.89
CA GLY A 344 -6.57 15.08 17.35
C GLY A 344 -6.89 14.43 18.70
N PHE A 345 -7.49 13.25 18.70
CA PHE A 345 -7.76 12.48 19.95
C PHE A 345 -6.48 12.07 20.66
N GLY A 346 -5.45 11.61 19.94
CA GLY A 346 -4.16 11.25 20.51
C GLY A 346 -3.49 12.41 21.24
N GLN A 347 -3.55 13.62 20.66
CA GLN A 347 -3.02 14.84 21.29
C GLN A 347 -3.80 15.19 22.57
N ALA A 348 -5.13 15.07 22.55
CA ALA A 348 -5.96 15.29 23.73
C ALA A 348 -5.63 14.27 24.83
N ASN A 349 -5.43 13.00 24.47
CA ASN A 349 -5.02 11.95 25.40
C ASN A 349 -3.61 12.18 25.96
N ALA A 350 -2.69 12.65 25.12
CA ALA A 350 -1.36 13.05 25.56
C ALA A 350 -1.41 14.17 26.61
N LYS A 351 -2.24 15.20 26.39
CA LYS A 351 -2.43 16.26 27.37
C LYS A 351 -3.06 15.74 28.67
N ARG A 352 -4.05 14.82 28.61
CA ARG A 352 -4.62 14.16 29.79
C ARG A 352 -3.57 13.38 30.60
N LYS A 353 -2.70 12.65 29.87
CA LYS A 353 -1.66 11.78 30.44
C LYS A 353 -0.50 12.55 31.03
N TYR A 354 -0.02 13.57 30.33
CA TYR A 354 1.25 14.26 30.59
C TYR A 354 1.09 15.68 31.12
N GLY A 355 -0.08 16.31 31.02
CA GLY A 355 -0.29 17.72 31.37
C GLY A 355 0.01 18.68 30.22
N ASP A 356 0.16 19.98 30.54
CA ASP A 356 0.30 21.03 29.52
C ASP A 356 1.65 20.98 28.76
N ASP A 357 2.69 20.42 29.35
CA ASP A 357 4.01 20.21 28.73
C ASP A 357 4.14 18.87 27.98
N TRP A 358 2.99 18.25 27.60
CA TRP A 358 2.91 16.94 26.98
C TRP A 358 3.82 16.76 25.74
N ARG A 359 3.99 17.82 24.92
CA ARG A 359 4.85 17.74 23.73
C ARG A 359 6.32 17.44 24.08
N ALA A 360 6.85 18.18 25.08
CA ALA A 360 8.22 17.98 25.55
C ALA A 360 8.39 16.60 26.22
N ARG A 361 7.37 16.18 26.99
CA ARG A 361 7.38 14.87 27.68
C ARG A 361 7.32 13.70 26.68
N ILE A 362 6.48 13.75 25.65
CA ILE A 362 6.45 12.73 24.60
C ILE A 362 7.77 12.69 23.84
N ALA A 363 8.35 13.84 23.53
CA ALA A 363 9.65 13.90 22.84
C ALA A 363 10.76 13.23 23.66
N ASP A 364 10.85 13.52 24.96
CA ASP A 364 11.81 12.86 25.88
C ASP A 364 11.54 11.36 25.97
N LEU A 365 10.28 10.99 26.17
CA LEU A 365 9.86 9.61 26.33
C LEU A 365 10.11 8.77 25.06
N ALA A 366 9.92 9.34 23.87
CA ALA A 366 10.20 8.65 22.62
C ALA A 366 11.64 8.13 22.54
N HIS A 367 12.63 8.95 22.92
CA HIS A 367 14.03 8.52 22.96
C HIS A 367 14.28 7.39 23.95
N ARG A 368 13.69 7.50 25.16
CA ARG A 368 13.80 6.46 26.19
C ARG A 368 13.14 5.16 25.79
N ARG A 369 11.94 5.24 25.20
CA ARG A 369 11.20 4.09 24.65
C ARG A 369 12.00 3.38 23.57
N LEU A 370 12.43 4.11 22.53
CA LEU A 370 13.18 3.53 21.43
C LEU A 370 14.40 2.77 21.93
N ARG A 371 15.21 3.40 22.78
CA ARG A 371 16.39 2.74 23.36
C ARG A 371 16.02 1.49 24.17
N SER A 372 15.04 1.59 25.08
CA SER A 372 14.57 0.47 25.89
C SER A 372 13.95 -0.65 25.07
N TRP A 373 13.28 -0.31 23.97
CA TRP A 373 12.66 -1.28 23.06
C TRP A 373 13.66 -1.92 22.08
N GLY A 374 14.92 -1.51 22.13
CA GLY A 374 15.96 -2.01 21.23
C GLY A 374 15.88 -1.44 19.83
N MET A 375 15.35 -0.22 19.69
CA MET A 375 15.37 0.55 18.44
C MET A 375 16.38 1.70 18.54
N ASN A 376 17.08 1.97 17.45
CA ASN A 376 18.14 2.96 17.38
C ASN A 376 17.95 4.02 16.31
N THR A 377 16.80 4.07 15.65
CA THR A 377 16.57 5.03 14.56
C THR A 377 15.17 5.64 14.64
N ILE A 378 15.11 6.97 14.68
CA ILE A 378 13.89 7.75 14.40
C ILE A 378 13.79 7.88 12.89
N ALA A 379 12.75 7.25 12.31
CA ALA A 379 12.66 7.12 10.87
C ALA A 379 11.74 8.18 10.23
N ASN A 380 11.28 7.94 9.01
CA ASN A 380 10.61 8.92 8.16
C ASN A 380 9.35 9.52 8.81
N TRP A 381 8.93 10.71 8.40
CA TRP A 381 7.72 11.42 8.86
C TRP A 381 7.70 11.80 10.36
N SER A 382 8.82 11.63 11.06
CA SER A 382 8.94 11.97 12.49
C SER A 382 9.05 13.48 12.72
N ASP A 383 8.70 13.91 13.92
CA ASP A 383 8.73 15.33 14.29
C ASP A 383 10.17 15.83 14.43
N PRO A 384 10.55 16.93 13.75
CA PRO A 384 11.84 17.58 13.95
C PRO A 384 12.12 17.98 15.39
N ALA A 385 11.10 18.36 16.17
CA ALA A 385 11.24 18.69 17.58
C ALA A 385 11.72 17.48 18.42
N VAL A 386 11.46 16.25 17.97
CA VAL A 386 11.95 15.03 18.59
C VAL A 386 13.36 14.72 18.11
N TYR A 387 13.58 14.52 16.82
CA TYR A 387 14.87 14.01 16.35
C TYR A 387 16.02 15.02 16.46
N LEU A 388 15.76 16.33 16.42
CA LEU A 388 16.78 17.38 16.64
C LEU A 388 17.20 17.52 18.11
N MET A 389 16.62 16.75 19.02
CA MET A 389 17.19 16.60 20.38
C MET A 389 18.53 15.87 20.37
N ARG A 390 18.91 15.19 19.27
CA ARG A 390 20.21 14.54 19.09
C ARG A 390 20.52 13.50 20.17
N ARG A 391 19.56 12.61 20.42
CA ARG A 391 19.67 11.53 21.43
C ARG A 391 19.50 10.14 20.83
N THR A 392 18.96 10.07 19.62
CA THR A 392 18.78 8.86 18.82
C THR A 392 19.08 9.21 17.37
N PRO A 393 19.87 8.44 16.64
CA PRO A 393 20.08 8.62 15.21
C PRO A 393 18.75 8.72 14.46
N TYR A 394 18.74 9.50 13.37
CA TYR A 394 17.51 9.73 12.62
C TYR A 394 17.76 9.83 11.11
N VAL A 395 16.71 9.66 10.36
CA VAL A 395 16.65 10.01 8.93
C VAL A 395 15.74 11.21 8.75
N ALA A 396 16.07 12.09 7.81
CA ALA A 396 15.24 13.23 7.49
C ALA A 396 14.46 13.01 6.18
N THR A 397 13.23 13.51 6.14
CA THR A 397 12.34 13.43 4.98
C THR A 397 12.43 14.72 4.19
N ILE A 398 12.74 14.61 2.90
CA ILE A 398 12.72 15.73 1.96
C ILE A 398 11.53 15.54 1.01
N HIS A 399 10.60 16.46 1.09
CA HIS A 399 9.45 16.53 0.19
C HIS A 399 9.37 17.95 -0.40
N PHE A 400 9.13 18.04 -1.71
CA PHE A 400 9.03 19.31 -2.42
C PHE A 400 8.03 19.21 -3.57
N GLN A 401 7.57 20.33 -4.08
CA GLN A 401 6.68 20.40 -5.22
C GLN A 401 7.36 21.17 -6.36
N SER A 402 7.15 20.70 -7.59
CA SER A 402 7.56 21.36 -8.81
C SER A 402 6.58 20.99 -9.92
N ARG A 403 6.79 21.53 -11.13
CA ARG A 403 5.90 21.26 -12.27
C ARG A 403 5.68 19.75 -12.45
N PRO A 404 4.42 19.27 -12.45
CA PRO A 404 4.13 17.86 -12.68
C PRO A 404 4.38 17.46 -14.13
N LEU A 405 4.73 16.21 -14.36
CA LEU A 405 4.69 15.57 -15.68
C LEU A 405 3.22 15.28 -16.01
N GLU A 406 2.60 16.14 -16.83
CA GLU A 406 1.15 16.21 -17.00
C GLU A 406 0.51 14.91 -17.49
N GLY A 407 1.19 14.14 -18.34
CA GLY A 407 0.74 12.85 -18.84
C GLY A 407 0.86 11.71 -17.85
N SER A 408 1.48 11.92 -16.68
CA SER A 408 1.64 10.89 -15.66
C SER A 408 0.43 10.75 -14.73
N GLN A 409 0.32 9.62 -14.06
CA GLN A 409 -0.66 9.34 -13.01
C GLN A 409 0.03 8.58 -11.89
N GLY A 410 -0.49 8.69 -10.67
CA GLY A 410 0.00 7.95 -9.52
C GLY A 410 -0.92 8.09 -8.32
N TYR A 411 -0.83 7.15 -7.39
CA TYR A 411 -1.66 7.14 -6.19
C TYR A 411 -1.41 8.41 -5.34
N TRP A 412 -0.15 8.78 -5.13
CA TRP A 412 0.22 9.99 -4.38
C TRP A 412 0.35 11.25 -5.25
N GLY A 413 -0.16 11.21 -6.47
CA GLY A 413 -0.12 12.31 -7.43
C GLY A 413 0.74 12.03 -8.66
N LYS A 414 0.82 13.03 -9.53
CA LYS A 414 1.62 12.97 -10.76
C LYS A 414 3.12 12.96 -10.44
N PHE A 415 3.91 12.29 -11.27
CA PHE A 415 5.37 12.41 -11.24
C PHE A 415 5.79 13.84 -11.57
N ARG A 416 6.95 14.29 -11.11
CA ARG A 416 7.47 15.61 -11.45
C ARG A 416 8.32 15.59 -12.72
N ASP A 417 8.30 16.67 -13.49
CA ASP A 417 9.15 16.80 -14.67
C ASP A 417 10.58 17.14 -14.27
N VAL A 418 11.48 16.16 -14.33
CA VAL A 418 12.89 16.31 -13.95
C VAL A 418 13.72 17.14 -14.93
N PHE A 419 13.21 17.35 -16.16
CA PHE A 419 13.84 18.20 -17.18
C PHE A 419 13.40 19.67 -17.06
N ASP A 420 12.36 19.95 -16.29
CA ASP A 420 11.92 21.32 -16.02
C ASP A 420 12.90 21.99 -15.05
N PRO A 421 13.43 23.19 -15.35
CA PRO A 421 14.33 23.91 -14.44
C PRO A 421 13.77 24.13 -13.04
N GLU A 422 12.43 24.20 -12.89
CA GLU A 422 11.76 24.35 -11.61
C GLU A 422 12.06 23.16 -10.68
N PHE A 423 12.20 21.94 -11.21
CA PHE A 423 12.52 20.76 -10.41
C PHE A 423 13.80 20.98 -9.58
N ASN A 424 14.91 21.30 -10.25
CA ASN A 424 16.18 21.51 -9.59
C ASN A 424 16.16 22.72 -8.66
N LYS A 425 15.48 23.81 -9.06
CA LYS A 425 15.31 25.02 -8.24
C LYS A 425 14.59 24.70 -6.92
N LYS A 426 13.41 24.07 -7.00
CA LYS A 426 12.58 23.76 -5.84
C LYS A 426 13.21 22.72 -4.91
N LEU A 427 13.89 21.73 -5.47
CA LEU A 427 14.67 20.76 -4.71
C LEU A 427 15.76 21.44 -3.88
N ARG A 428 16.56 22.35 -4.47
CA ARG A 428 17.62 23.09 -3.78
C ARG A 428 17.06 24.05 -2.73
N GLU A 429 15.98 24.77 -3.04
CA GLU A 429 15.27 25.62 -2.09
C GLU A 429 14.81 24.81 -0.86
N ARG A 430 14.30 23.59 -1.07
CA ARG A 430 13.87 22.71 0.03
C ARG A 430 15.05 22.19 0.84
N LEU A 431 16.11 21.69 0.19
CA LEU A 431 17.29 21.17 0.86
C LEU A 431 18.06 22.25 1.63
N ALA A 432 18.10 23.50 1.14
CA ALA A 432 18.71 24.61 1.84
C ALA A 432 18.11 24.85 3.25
N GLN A 433 16.85 24.45 3.48
CA GLN A 433 16.20 24.54 4.79
C GLN A 433 16.76 23.55 5.82
N GLU A 434 17.55 22.59 5.40
CA GLU A 434 18.22 21.64 6.29
C GLU A 434 19.55 22.16 6.84
N ALA A 435 20.07 23.26 6.28
CA ALA A 435 21.25 23.92 6.81
C ALA A 435 21.04 24.38 8.27
N GLY A 436 21.98 24.05 9.16
CA GLY A 436 21.86 24.32 10.59
C GLY A 436 20.89 23.39 11.36
N LYS A 437 20.26 22.45 10.66
CA LYS A 437 19.38 21.43 11.27
C LYS A 437 19.98 20.04 11.12
N SER A 438 19.65 19.35 10.03
CA SER A 438 20.10 17.98 9.74
C SER A 438 21.38 17.93 8.89
N ALA A 439 21.64 18.96 8.08
CA ALA A 439 22.85 19.03 7.28
C ALA A 439 24.11 19.22 8.17
N GLY A 440 25.07 18.30 8.06
CA GLY A 440 26.25 18.27 8.88
C GLY A 440 26.04 17.78 10.33
N ASP A 441 24.82 17.32 10.66
CA ASP A 441 24.53 16.73 11.97
C ASP A 441 24.98 15.25 12.01
N PRO A 442 25.93 14.87 12.88
CA PRO A 442 26.35 13.47 12.96
C PRO A 442 25.25 12.48 13.41
N TRP A 443 24.16 12.96 14.01
CA TRP A 443 23.00 12.13 14.35
C TRP A 443 22.10 11.83 13.13
N CYS A 444 22.20 12.61 12.05
CA CYS A 444 21.47 12.39 10.82
C CYS A 444 22.17 11.34 9.96
N ILE A 445 21.54 10.18 9.81
CA ILE A 445 22.02 9.09 8.94
C ILE A 445 21.96 9.53 7.47
N GLY A 446 20.89 10.17 7.07
CA GLY A 446 20.69 10.60 5.69
C GLY A 446 19.27 11.04 5.37
N TYR A 447 19.02 11.19 4.07
CA TYR A 447 17.76 11.72 3.55
C TYR A 447 17.04 10.70 2.69
N PHE A 448 15.76 10.46 2.99
CA PHE A 448 14.81 9.98 2.02
C PHE A 448 14.24 11.16 1.26
N VAL A 449 14.24 11.11 -0.06
CA VAL A 449 13.67 12.15 -0.90
C VAL A 449 12.50 11.59 -1.68
N ASP A 450 11.31 12.13 -1.47
CA ASP A 450 10.04 11.59 -1.92
C ASP A 450 9.65 10.26 -1.25
N ASN A 451 8.45 9.79 -1.56
CA ASN A 451 7.93 8.51 -1.09
C ASN A 451 6.95 7.93 -2.09
N GLU A 452 7.15 6.66 -2.45
CA GLU A 452 6.20 5.85 -3.24
C GLU A 452 5.68 6.54 -4.51
N ILE A 453 6.53 7.33 -5.17
CA ILE A 453 6.16 7.93 -6.45
C ILE A 453 5.98 6.84 -7.51
N ALA A 454 5.06 7.08 -8.45
CA ALA A 454 4.60 6.09 -9.41
C ALA A 454 5.58 5.91 -10.58
N TRP A 455 6.51 4.97 -10.46
CA TRP A 455 7.46 4.62 -11.51
C TRP A 455 6.82 3.83 -12.66
N GLY A 456 5.70 3.14 -12.43
CA GLY A 456 4.99 2.36 -13.43
C GLY A 456 5.81 1.20 -14.02
N ASP A 457 5.49 0.83 -15.28
CA ASP A 457 6.29 -0.14 -16.02
C ASP A 457 7.52 0.51 -16.67
N GLU A 458 8.37 -0.29 -17.32
CA GLU A 458 9.68 0.10 -17.86
C GLU A 458 9.66 1.19 -18.95
N VAL A 459 8.48 1.66 -19.38
CA VAL A 459 8.30 2.71 -20.40
C VAL A 459 7.26 3.75 -20.01
N SER A 460 6.62 3.62 -18.87
CA SER A 460 5.50 4.47 -18.43
C SER A 460 5.82 5.96 -18.41
N LEU A 461 6.98 6.37 -17.89
CA LEU A 461 7.36 7.78 -17.83
C LEU A 461 7.68 8.36 -19.22
N ALA A 462 8.19 7.56 -20.14
CA ALA A 462 8.40 7.99 -21.52
C ALA A 462 7.06 8.20 -22.24
N ILE A 463 6.11 7.28 -22.06
CA ILE A 463 4.73 7.45 -22.55
C ILE A 463 4.06 8.68 -21.92
N ALA A 464 4.24 8.87 -20.62
CA ALA A 464 3.72 10.04 -19.91
C ALA A 464 4.30 11.35 -20.46
N ALA A 465 5.59 11.38 -20.81
CA ALA A 465 6.20 12.54 -21.44
C ALA A 465 5.57 12.85 -22.80
N LEU A 466 5.35 11.83 -23.66
CA LEU A 466 4.66 12.01 -24.93
C LEU A 466 3.20 12.47 -24.78
N ALA A 467 2.49 11.95 -23.78
CA ALA A 467 1.10 12.33 -23.48
C ALA A 467 0.97 13.71 -22.87
N SER A 468 2.06 14.34 -22.48
CA SER A 468 2.10 15.69 -21.91
C SER A 468 1.91 16.78 -22.99
N PRO A 469 1.60 18.04 -22.60
CA PRO A 469 1.48 19.15 -23.54
C PRO A 469 2.81 19.50 -24.22
N PRO A 470 2.78 20.25 -25.36
CA PRO A 470 3.98 20.59 -26.14
C PRO A 470 5.05 21.39 -25.40
N ASP A 471 4.66 22.16 -24.41
CA ASP A 471 5.54 22.99 -23.57
C ASP A 471 6.18 22.21 -22.39
N GLN A 472 5.91 20.90 -22.28
CA GLN A 472 6.49 20.06 -21.24
C GLN A 472 7.96 19.79 -21.52
N ALA A 473 8.84 20.09 -20.55
CA ALA A 473 10.30 19.96 -20.75
C ALA A 473 10.72 18.53 -21.02
N ALA A 474 10.17 17.54 -20.32
CA ALA A 474 10.43 16.13 -20.57
C ALA A 474 10.05 15.69 -22.00
N LYS A 475 8.93 16.17 -22.52
CA LYS A 475 8.52 15.89 -23.90
C LYS A 475 9.50 16.44 -24.91
N ASN A 476 9.90 17.71 -24.72
CA ASN A 476 10.89 18.35 -25.59
C ASN A 476 12.24 17.62 -25.54
N ALA A 477 12.69 17.20 -24.37
CA ALA A 477 13.90 16.41 -24.21
C ALA A 477 13.81 15.07 -24.95
N PHE A 478 12.67 14.38 -24.88
CA PHE A 478 12.48 13.11 -25.58
C PHE A 478 12.46 13.29 -27.11
N ILE A 479 11.74 14.31 -27.60
CA ILE A 479 11.71 14.62 -29.03
C ILE A 479 13.11 15.02 -29.55
N ALA A 480 13.91 15.73 -28.75
CA ALA A 480 15.30 16.03 -29.09
C ALA A 480 16.14 14.76 -29.25
N ASP A 481 15.99 13.77 -28.36
CA ASP A 481 16.66 12.48 -28.49
C ASP A 481 16.23 11.72 -29.76
N LEU A 482 14.93 11.74 -30.07
CA LEU A 482 14.41 11.13 -31.29
C LEU A 482 14.92 11.83 -32.57
N LYS A 483 14.96 13.17 -32.55
CA LYS A 483 15.55 13.96 -33.66
C LYS A 483 17.02 13.61 -33.87
N ALA A 484 17.78 13.51 -32.78
CA ALA A 484 19.20 13.15 -32.86
C ALA A 484 19.40 11.74 -33.41
N LYS A 485 18.54 10.77 -33.04
CA LYS A 485 18.62 9.39 -33.49
C LYS A 485 18.18 9.20 -34.94
N TYR A 486 17.07 9.77 -35.35
CA TYR A 486 16.43 9.49 -36.64
C TYR A 486 16.73 10.53 -37.73
N GLY A 487 17.01 11.77 -37.35
CA GLY A 487 17.22 12.89 -38.24
C GLY A 487 15.96 13.38 -38.95
N ALA A 488 15.25 12.51 -39.66
CA ALA A 488 14.01 12.81 -40.38
C ALA A 488 12.80 12.12 -39.76
N ILE A 489 11.65 12.79 -39.81
CA ILE A 489 10.41 12.28 -39.21
C ILE A 489 9.91 11.01 -39.89
N GLU A 490 10.16 10.87 -41.18
CA GLU A 490 9.80 9.69 -41.99
C GLU A 490 10.51 8.41 -41.49
N LYS A 491 11.74 8.53 -41.02
CA LYS A 491 12.49 7.41 -40.45
C LYS A 491 11.90 6.96 -39.10
N LEU A 492 11.50 7.91 -38.28
CA LEU A 492 10.74 7.63 -37.04
C LEU A 492 9.41 6.95 -37.36
N ASN A 493 8.65 7.53 -38.32
CA ASN A 493 7.35 6.98 -38.72
C ASN A 493 7.48 5.53 -39.20
N ALA A 494 8.52 5.22 -40.00
CA ALA A 494 8.79 3.86 -40.42
C ALA A 494 9.09 2.92 -39.26
N ALA A 495 9.89 3.36 -38.28
CA ALA A 495 10.25 2.57 -37.12
C ALA A 495 9.04 2.32 -36.19
N TRP A 496 8.25 3.36 -35.89
CA TRP A 496 7.12 3.30 -34.95
C TRP A 496 5.80 2.86 -35.61
N GLY A 497 5.73 2.87 -36.95
CA GLY A 497 4.50 2.62 -37.72
C GLY A 497 3.49 3.75 -37.57
N THR A 498 3.98 4.98 -37.50
CA THR A 498 3.20 6.21 -37.38
C THR A 498 3.21 7.01 -38.70
N SER A 499 2.47 8.12 -38.76
CA SER A 499 2.36 8.98 -39.93
C SER A 499 2.38 10.47 -39.56
N HIS A 500 3.25 10.88 -38.64
CA HIS A 500 3.39 12.30 -38.26
C HIS A 500 3.92 13.09 -39.42
N ALA A 501 3.27 14.20 -39.76
CA ALA A 501 3.66 15.08 -40.88
C ALA A 501 4.99 15.80 -40.64
N SER A 502 5.35 16.04 -39.39
CA SER A 502 6.57 16.73 -38.98
C SER A 502 6.92 16.43 -37.53
N TRP A 503 8.09 16.84 -37.09
CA TRP A 503 8.48 16.84 -35.68
C TRP A 503 7.55 17.69 -34.81
N ASP A 504 7.04 18.80 -35.34
CA ASP A 504 6.09 19.67 -34.63
C ASP A 504 4.71 18.99 -34.50
N ALA A 505 4.31 18.21 -35.51
CA ALA A 505 3.10 17.38 -35.42
C ALA A 505 3.23 16.30 -34.32
N LEU A 506 4.40 15.67 -34.19
CA LEU A 506 4.68 14.75 -33.08
C LEU A 506 4.68 15.49 -31.73
N LEU A 507 5.30 16.67 -31.66
CA LEU A 507 5.30 17.50 -30.44
C LEU A 507 3.89 17.88 -29.99
N ALA A 508 3.01 18.24 -30.93
CA ALA A 508 1.61 18.58 -30.66
C ALA A 508 0.75 17.35 -30.28
N SER A 509 1.11 16.16 -30.76
CA SER A 509 0.37 14.92 -30.49
C SER A 509 0.48 14.51 -29.01
N ARG A 510 -0.61 14.00 -28.43
CA ARG A 510 -0.62 13.37 -27.11
C ARG A 510 -0.88 11.86 -27.21
N ALA A 511 -0.95 11.30 -28.40
CA ALA A 511 -1.19 9.89 -28.62
C ALA A 511 0.03 9.07 -28.23
N ALA A 512 -0.21 7.97 -27.52
CA ALA A 512 0.82 6.99 -27.24
C ALA A 512 1.16 6.21 -28.53
N PRO A 513 2.46 5.95 -28.82
CA PRO A 513 2.86 5.12 -29.95
C PRO A 513 2.54 3.63 -29.68
N ASP A 514 2.65 2.80 -30.73
CA ASP A 514 2.68 1.36 -30.53
C ASP A 514 3.86 0.97 -29.63
N LYS A 515 3.55 0.44 -28.47
CA LYS A 515 4.52 0.16 -27.40
C LYS A 515 5.59 -0.84 -27.84
N LYS A 516 5.25 -1.81 -28.71
CA LYS A 516 6.22 -2.82 -29.19
C LYS A 516 7.19 -2.21 -30.18
N ARG A 517 6.68 -1.40 -31.12
CA ARG A 517 7.50 -0.77 -32.15
C ARG A 517 8.41 0.33 -31.62
N ALA A 518 7.91 1.11 -30.64
CA ALA A 518 8.65 2.21 -30.02
C ALA A 518 9.46 1.79 -28.77
N TRP A 519 9.49 0.50 -28.42
CA TRP A 519 10.02 0.00 -27.15
C TRP A 519 11.42 0.52 -26.82
N ASP A 520 12.35 0.40 -27.76
CA ASP A 520 13.76 0.76 -27.51
C ASP A 520 13.93 2.25 -27.20
N ASP A 521 13.19 3.10 -27.90
CA ASP A 521 13.22 4.56 -27.68
C ASP A 521 12.55 4.94 -26.36
N LEU A 522 11.39 4.35 -26.08
CA LEU A 522 10.66 4.56 -24.82
C LEU A 522 11.51 4.10 -23.63
N ALA A 523 12.13 2.93 -23.73
CA ALA A 523 12.97 2.36 -22.69
C ALA A 523 14.27 3.17 -22.46
N ALA A 524 14.89 3.65 -23.54
CA ALA A 524 16.07 4.51 -23.46
C ALA A 524 15.73 5.85 -22.76
N PHE A 525 14.64 6.50 -23.18
CA PHE A 525 14.23 7.74 -22.55
C PHE A 525 13.77 7.55 -21.09
N TYR A 526 13.06 6.47 -20.79
CA TYR A 526 12.73 6.13 -19.42
C TYR A 526 13.97 6.02 -18.53
N THR A 527 15.00 5.32 -19.02
CA THR A 527 16.27 5.19 -18.28
C THR A 527 16.91 6.54 -18.06
N ARG A 528 16.99 7.38 -19.09
CA ARG A 528 17.51 8.76 -18.99
C ARG A 528 16.73 9.58 -17.98
N PHE A 529 15.40 9.50 -17.99
CA PHE A 529 14.52 10.21 -17.06
C PHE A 529 14.78 9.77 -15.61
N ALA A 530 14.85 8.46 -15.37
CA ALA A 530 15.10 7.92 -14.05
C ALA A 530 16.50 8.29 -13.52
N GLU A 531 17.52 8.20 -14.38
CA GLU A 531 18.89 8.58 -14.02
C GLU A 531 18.99 10.07 -13.72
N GLU A 532 18.31 10.93 -14.48
CA GLU A 532 18.28 12.38 -14.24
C GLU A 532 17.63 12.71 -12.89
N TYR A 533 16.52 12.03 -12.54
CA TYR A 533 15.88 12.17 -11.24
C TYR A 533 16.85 11.90 -10.09
N PHE A 534 17.47 10.74 -10.09
CA PHE A 534 18.38 10.36 -8.99
C PHE A 534 19.67 11.19 -8.98
N ARG A 535 20.19 11.57 -10.17
CA ARG A 535 21.37 12.40 -10.30
C ARG A 535 21.17 13.79 -9.70
N LEU A 536 20.08 14.48 -10.11
CA LEU A 536 19.77 15.82 -9.60
C LEU A 536 19.61 15.84 -8.09
N ILE A 537 18.92 14.83 -7.54
CA ILE A 537 18.70 14.73 -6.10
C ILE A 537 20.02 14.43 -5.37
N ARG A 538 20.81 13.47 -5.85
CA ARG A 538 22.14 13.18 -5.26
C ARG A 538 23.02 14.43 -5.22
N ASP A 539 23.09 15.16 -6.35
CA ASP A 539 23.92 16.34 -6.47
C ASP A 539 23.47 17.42 -5.49
N ALA A 540 22.16 17.68 -5.39
CA ALA A 540 21.61 18.66 -4.48
C ALA A 540 21.79 18.26 -2.98
N VAL A 541 21.62 16.98 -2.65
CA VAL A 541 21.86 16.47 -1.29
C VAL A 541 23.32 16.65 -0.92
N LYS A 542 24.26 16.23 -1.80
CA LYS A 542 25.70 16.30 -1.50
C LYS A 542 26.25 17.72 -1.50
N GLU A 543 25.59 18.67 -2.15
CA GLU A 543 25.93 20.10 -2.07
C GLU A 543 25.64 20.68 -0.67
N VAL A 544 24.49 20.34 -0.07
CA VAL A 544 24.05 20.89 1.21
C VAL A 544 24.57 20.04 2.39
N ALA A 545 24.62 18.72 2.23
CA ALA A 545 24.93 17.74 3.25
C ALA A 545 25.87 16.65 2.71
N PRO A 546 27.15 16.96 2.44
CA PRO A 546 28.09 16.05 1.77
C PRO A 546 28.35 14.75 2.55
N ASN A 547 28.20 14.77 3.86
CA ASN A 547 28.48 13.63 4.73
C ASN A 547 27.25 12.75 4.99
N GLN A 548 26.03 13.24 4.80
CA GLN A 548 24.81 12.47 4.99
C GLN A 548 24.52 11.58 3.78
N LEU A 549 23.93 10.41 4.01
CA LEU A 549 23.59 9.45 2.96
C LEU A 549 22.36 9.90 2.18
N TYR A 550 22.37 9.66 0.87
CA TYR A 550 21.15 9.69 0.06
C TYR A 550 20.53 8.30 0.06
N LEU A 551 19.38 8.16 0.70
CA LEU A 551 18.71 6.88 1.00
C LEU A 551 17.64 6.49 -0.06
N GLY A 552 17.51 7.25 -1.14
CA GLY A 552 16.54 6.98 -2.21
C GLY A 552 15.14 7.51 -1.91
N CYS A 553 14.13 6.96 -2.63
CA CYS A 553 12.75 7.46 -2.67
C CYS A 553 11.70 6.45 -2.15
N ARG A 554 12.09 5.44 -1.38
CA ARG A 554 11.19 4.48 -0.72
C ARG A 554 10.26 3.81 -1.74
N PHE A 555 10.82 2.98 -2.61
CA PHE A 555 10.10 2.31 -3.69
C PHE A 555 8.95 1.42 -3.20
N ALA A 556 7.77 1.59 -3.81
CA ALA A 556 6.64 0.67 -3.69
C ALA A 556 6.29 0.09 -5.06
N TRP A 557 5.82 0.91 -5.98
CA TRP A 557 5.52 0.52 -7.37
C TRP A 557 6.69 0.87 -8.27
N VAL A 558 7.60 -0.06 -8.46
CA VAL A 558 8.86 0.17 -9.17
C VAL A 558 9.15 -0.96 -10.16
N ASN A 559 9.81 -0.60 -11.26
CA ASN A 559 10.36 -1.53 -12.25
C ASN A 559 11.89 -1.60 -12.15
N ASP A 560 12.47 -2.57 -12.83
CA ASP A 560 13.90 -2.85 -12.78
C ASP A 560 14.78 -1.70 -13.30
N ARG A 561 14.31 -0.90 -14.29
CA ARG A 561 15.07 0.23 -14.83
C ARG A 561 15.24 1.33 -13.79
N ALA A 562 14.16 1.70 -13.11
CA ALA A 562 14.20 2.69 -12.04
C ALA A 562 15.07 2.22 -10.86
N ALA A 563 14.97 0.94 -10.47
CA ALA A 563 15.80 0.37 -9.42
C ALA A 563 17.30 0.39 -9.79
N ARG A 564 17.66 0.06 -11.04
CA ARG A 564 19.03 0.15 -11.54
C ARG A 564 19.53 1.60 -11.64
N ALA A 565 18.68 2.55 -12.02
CA ALA A 565 19.02 3.97 -12.01
C ALA A 565 19.33 4.47 -10.59
N ALA A 566 18.50 4.10 -9.59
CA ALA A 566 18.74 4.43 -8.19
C ALA A 566 20.11 3.95 -7.70
N ALA A 567 20.53 2.74 -8.08
CA ALA A 567 21.82 2.17 -7.71
C ALA A 567 23.03 3.00 -8.14
N LYS A 568 22.91 3.77 -9.21
CA LYS A 568 24.01 4.62 -9.71
C LYS A 568 24.26 5.85 -8.82
N PHE A 569 23.24 6.35 -8.16
CA PHE A 569 23.27 7.67 -7.52
C PHE A 569 22.96 7.65 -6.03
N CYS A 570 22.15 6.70 -5.54
CA CYS A 570 21.88 6.57 -4.12
C CYS A 570 23.06 5.92 -3.38
N ASP A 571 23.33 6.34 -2.16
CA ASP A 571 24.24 5.63 -1.26
C ASP A 571 23.60 4.32 -0.78
N VAL A 572 22.30 4.36 -0.47
CA VAL A 572 21.46 3.23 -0.10
C VAL A 572 20.18 3.27 -0.92
N VAL A 573 19.71 2.14 -1.44
CA VAL A 573 18.43 2.07 -2.16
C VAL A 573 17.32 1.63 -1.20
N SER A 574 16.21 2.34 -1.18
CA SER A 574 15.13 2.10 -0.23
C SER A 574 13.87 1.54 -0.86
N TYR A 575 13.21 0.65 -0.14
CA TYR A 575 11.95 0.01 -0.50
C TYR A 575 10.95 0.05 0.65
N ASN A 576 9.67 0.19 0.34
CA ASN A 576 8.56 -0.07 1.24
C ASN A 576 8.02 -1.46 0.90
N LEU A 577 8.19 -2.43 1.82
CA LEU A 577 7.95 -3.84 1.53
C LEU A 577 6.91 -4.45 2.48
N TYR A 578 5.66 -4.28 2.13
CA TYR A 578 4.51 -4.85 2.86
C TYR A 578 4.24 -6.29 2.42
N ARG A 579 4.95 -7.23 3.06
CA ARG A 579 4.85 -8.68 2.82
C ARG A 579 5.19 -9.47 4.06
N ARG A 580 4.93 -10.77 4.05
CA ARG A 580 5.21 -11.66 5.20
C ARG A 580 6.69 -11.93 5.43
N SER A 581 7.53 -11.88 4.41
CA SER A 581 8.97 -12.16 4.49
C SER A 581 9.74 -11.38 3.42
N VAL A 582 10.99 -11.03 3.74
CA VAL A 582 11.95 -10.42 2.82
C VAL A 582 13.24 -11.23 2.68
N ALA A 583 13.28 -12.44 3.25
CA ALA A 583 14.46 -13.29 3.23
C ALA A 583 14.90 -13.69 1.81
N ASP A 584 13.95 -13.80 0.89
CA ASP A 584 14.13 -14.15 -0.53
C ASP A 584 14.08 -12.96 -1.47
N PHE A 585 14.14 -11.74 -0.94
CA PHE A 585 14.10 -10.52 -1.77
C PHE A 585 15.26 -10.50 -2.76
N ARG A 586 14.99 -10.12 -4.00
CA ARG A 586 16.01 -10.01 -5.04
C ARG A 586 16.02 -8.60 -5.61
N TYR A 587 17.14 -7.95 -5.42
CA TYR A 587 17.37 -6.63 -6.00
C TYR A 587 17.82 -6.79 -7.48
N PRO A 588 17.17 -6.08 -8.42
CA PRO A 588 17.48 -6.24 -9.85
C PRO A 588 18.72 -5.45 -10.32
N GLY A 589 19.32 -4.66 -9.44
CA GLY A 589 20.50 -3.84 -9.72
C GLY A 589 21.81 -4.50 -9.32
N PRO A 590 22.93 -3.75 -9.41
CA PRO A 590 24.23 -4.20 -8.91
C PRO A 590 24.22 -4.38 -7.39
N ASP A 591 25.25 -5.04 -6.85
CA ASP A 591 25.40 -5.19 -5.40
C ASP A 591 25.51 -3.84 -4.69
N LYS A 592 24.49 -3.51 -3.91
CA LYS A 592 24.26 -2.21 -3.27
C LYS A 592 23.60 -2.42 -1.90
N PRO A 593 23.88 -1.58 -0.90
CA PRO A 593 23.11 -1.63 0.35
C PRO A 593 21.65 -1.20 0.11
N LEU A 594 20.73 -1.92 0.76
CA LEU A 594 19.30 -1.70 0.70
C LEU A 594 18.76 -1.38 2.09
N ILE A 595 17.70 -0.58 2.16
CA ILE A 595 16.99 -0.33 3.41
C ILE A 595 15.48 -0.48 3.21
N ILE A 596 14.81 -1.10 4.18
CA ILE A 596 13.34 -1.18 4.19
C ILE A 596 12.84 0.05 4.92
N GLY A 597 12.19 0.95 4.16
CA GLY A 597 11.67 2.22 4.67
C GLY A 597 10.33 2.08 5.36
N GLU A 598 9.49 1.10 4.94
CA GLU A 598 8.21 0.81 5.56
C GLU A 598 7.88 -0.67 5.51
N PHE A 599 7.35 -1.16 6.62
CA PHE A 599 6.64 -2.44 6.73
C PHE A 599 5.79 -2.45 7.99
N HIS A 600 4.70 -3.21 7.99
CA HIS A 600 3.92 -3.47 9.20
C HIS A 600 3.16 -4.80 9.15
N PHE A 601 2.67 -5.20 10.30
CA PHE A 601 1.65 -6.20 10.52
C PHE A 601 0.58 -5.61 11.43
N GLY A 602 -0.69 -5.87 11.17
CA GLY A 602 -1.78 -5.34 11.98
C GLY A 602 -2.78 -6.41 12.38
N ALA A 603 -3.37 -6.25 13.57
CA ALA A 603 -4.37 -7.12 14.14
C ALA A 603 -5.57 -6.31 14.63
N LEU A 604 -6.74 -6.95 14.86
CA LEU A 604 -7.99 -6.27 15.24
C LEU A 604 -8.48 -6.61 16.64
N ASP A 605 -7.62 -7.18 17.46
CA ASP A 605 -7.98 -7.62 18.81
C ASP A 605 -7.91 -6.50 19.87
N ARG A 606 -7.51 -5.27 19.47
CA ARG A 606 -7.39 -4.09 20.36
C ARG A 606 -8.25 -2.90 19.89
N GLY A 607 -9.46 -3.15 19.38
CA GLY A 607 -10.49 -2.13 19.21
C GLY A 607 -10.51 -1.33 17.91
N MET A 608 -9.56 -1.53 17.03
CA MET A 608 -9.51 -0.92 15.70
C MET A 608 -10.29 -1.73 14.65
N PHE A 609 -10.43 -1.20 13.43
CA PHE A 609 -11.30 -1.76 12.40
C PHE A 609 -10.56 -2.19 11.13
N HIS A 610 -9.27 -1.88 10.99
CA HIS A 610 -8.46 -2.27 9.84
C HIS A 610 -7.05 -2.70 10.24
N THR A 611 -6.58 -3.80 9.65
CA THR A 611 -5.25 -4.39 9.96
C THR A 611 -4.09 -3.66 9.28
N GLY A 612 -4.35 -2.73 8.39
CA GLY A 612 -3.32 -2.28 7.45
C GLY A 612 -3.08 -3.30 6.33
N LEU A 613 -1.89 -3.26 5.72
CA LEU A 613 -1.61 -3.97 4.46
C LEU A 613 -1.24 -5.44 4.65
N VAL A 614 -0.76 -5.85 5.83
CA VAL A 614 -0.41 -7.25 6.12
C VAL A 614 -1.14 -7.73 7.37
N PRO A 615 -2.27 -8.40 7.20
CA PRO A 615 -3.09 -8.85 8.32
C PRO A 615 -2.45 -10.01 9.08
N VAL A 616 -2.64 -10.00 10.40
CA VAL A 616 -2.35 -11.10 11.33
C VAL A 616 -3.54 -11.28 12.27
N LYS A 617 -3.59 -12.42 12.95
CA LYS A 617 -4.75 -12.83 13.76
C LYS A 617 -4.91 -11.97 15.01
N ASP A 618 -3.83 -11.77 15.75
CA ASP A 618 -3.80 -11.12 17.06
C ASP A 618 -2.42 -10.49 17.34
N GLN A 619 -2.27 -9.83 18.48
CA GLN A 619 -1.00 -9.19 18.87
C GLN A 619 0.14 -10.20 19.08
N ALA A 620 -0.14 -11.43 19.45
CA ALA A 620 0.89 -12.46 19.58
C ALA A 620 1.45 -12.87 18.21
N GLU A 621 0.58 -13.12 17.21
CA GLU A 621 1.02 -13.35 15.83
C GLU A 621 1.72 -12.12 15.24
N ARG A 622 1.25 -10.90 15.59
CA ARG A 622 1.90 -9.65 15.18
C ARG A 622 3.35 -9.58 15.65
N ALA A 623 3.59 -9.86 16.91
CA ALA A 623 4.93 -9.92 17.51
C ALA A 623 5.83 -10.99 16.83
N ALA A 624 5.29 -12.19 16.60
CA ALA A 624 6.00 -13.25 15.92
C ALA A 624 6.33 -12.91 14.46
N ALA A 625 5.39 -12.32 13.73
CA ALA A 625 5.57 -11.88 12.33
C ALA A 625 6.62 -10.76 12.23
N TYR A 626 6.58 -9.79 13.14
CA TYR A 626 7.59 -8.74 13.26
C TYR A 626 8.99 -9.32 13.39
N LYS A 627 9.19 -10.18 14.39
CA LYS A 627 10.48 -10.83 14.65
C LYS A 627 10.97 -11.62 13.43
N ALA A 628 10.12 -12.44 12.84
CA ALA A 628 10.47 -13.26 11.67
C ALA A 628 10.87 -12.39 10.46
N TYR A 629 10.17 -11.29 10.23
CA TYR A 629 10.45 -10.36 9.14
C TYR A 629 11.82 -9.70 9.32
N VAL A 630 12.09 -9.11 10.50
CA VAL A 630 13.36 -8.44 10.77
C VAL A 630 14.52 -9.44 10.75
N GLN A 631 14.34 -10.64 11.28
CA GLN A 631 15.33 -11.71 11.18
C GLN A 631 15.61 -12.13 9.73
N GLY A 632 14.58 -12.16 8.87
CA GLY A 632 14.73 -12.37 7.43
C GLY A 632 15.59 -11.29 6.76
N ALA A 633 15.35 -10.02 7.11
CA ALA A 633 16.15 -8.90 6.63
C ALA A 633 17.59 -8.95 7.15
N LEU A 634 17.80 -9.28 8.43
CA LEU A 634 19.13 -9.42 9.04
C LEU A 634 20.00 -10.49 8.36
N ARG A 635 19.41 -11.59 7.89
CA ARG A 635 20.13 -12.62 7.12
C ARG A 635 20.49 -12.16 5.71
N HIS A 636 19.71 -11.28 5.13
CA HIS A 636 19.93 -10.84 3.75
C HIS A 636 21.19 -9.97 3.64
N PRO A 637 22.12 -10.27 2.70
CA PRO A 637 23.43 -9.61 2.65
C PRO A 637 23.36 -8.10 2.33
N GLN A 638 22.32 -7.65 1.65
CA GLN A 638 22.22 -6.27 1.17
C GLN A 638 21.45 -5.33 2.11
N PHE A 639 20.51 -5.84 2.93
CA PHE A 639 19.78 -4.94 3.82
C PHE A 639 20.69 -4.40 4.94
N VAL A 640 20.48 -3.12 5.25
CA VAL A 640 21.21 -2.40 6.31
C VAL A 640 20.26 -1.79 7.36
N GLY A 641 18.96 -2.00 7.21
CA GLY A 641 17.96 -1.53 8.18
C GLY A 641 16.55 -1.85 7.79
N THR A 642 15.67 -1.74 8.79
CA THR A 642 14.21 -1.94 8.70
C THR A 642 13.50 -0.89 9.54
N HIS A 643 12.56 -0.16 8.94
CA HIS A 643 11.76 0.84 9.61
C HIS A 643 10.30 0.42 9.66
N TRP A 644 9.73 0.34 10.86
CA TRP A 644 8.35 -0.01 11.09
C TRP A 644 7.42 1.17 10.78
N PHE A 645 6.42 0.99 9.98
CA PHE A 645 5.34 1.95 9.78
C PHE A 645 4.13 1.52 10.61
N LYS A 646 3.81 2.15 11.76
CA LYS A 646 4.40 3.39 12.30
C LYS A 646 4.41 3.39 13.85
N TYR A 647 4.83 4.49 14.47
CA TYR A 647 4.96 4.60 15.92
C TYR A 647 3.63 4.48 16.68
N SER A 648 2.58 5.21 16.28
CA SER A 648 1.25 5.14 16.88
C SER A 648 0.23 4.55 15.92
N ASP A 649 -0.86 3.96 16.43
CA ASP A 649 -2.01 3.59 15.60
C ASP A 649 -2.55 4.78 14.82
N GLU A 650 -3.20 4.49 13.70
CA GLU A 650 -3.97 5.50 12.98
C GLU A 650 -5.21 5.91 13.82
N PRO A 651 -5.83 7.08 13.57
CA PRO A 651 -7.08 7.43 14.23
C PRO A 651 -8.17 6.37 13.98
N THR A 652 -8.87 5.94 15.02
CA THR A 652 -9.91 4.89 14.95
C THR A 652 -10.94 5.14 13.86
N THR A 653 -11.27 6.40 13.63
CA THR A 653 -12.26 6.85 12.64
C THR A 653 -11.67 7.35 11.32
N GLY A 654 -10.40 7.01 11.05
CA GLY A 654 -9.69 7.34 9.81
C GLY A 654 -8.95 8.68 9.86
N ARG A 655 -7.70 8.70 9.39
CA ARG A 655 -6.95 9.95 9.26
C ARG A 655 -7.44 10.78 8.07
N VAL A 656 -7.22 12.09 8.13
CA VAL A 656 -7.74 13.02 7.12
C VAL A 656 -7.20 12.73 5.72
N LEU A 657 -5.92 12.35 5.59
CA LEU A 657 -5.23 12.26 4.30
C LEU A 657 -5.90 11.27 3.34
N ASP A 658 -6.27 10.08 3.81
CA ASP A 658 -6.67 8.94 2.99
C ASP A 658 -7.52 7.90 3.71
N GLU A 659 -8.13 8.26 4.86
CA GLU A 659 -9.07 7.42 5.64
C GLU A 659 -8.46 6.21 6.33
N GLU A 660 -7.11 6.08 6.38
CA GLU A 660 -6.50 4.97 7.09
C GLU A 660 -6.87 4.99 8.58
N ASN A 661 -7.26 3.82 9.09
CA ASN A 661 -7.56 3.56 10.50
C ASN A 661 -6.97 2.22 10.93
N TYR A 662 -5.68 2.07 10.68
CA TYR A 662 -4.94 0.84 10.85
C TYR A 662 -4.47 0.61 12.28
N GLN A 663 -4.64 -0.62 12.78
CA GLN A 663 -4.05 -1.06 14.05
C GLN A 663 -2.63 -1.59 13.81
N ILE A 664 -1.69 -0.68 13.69
CA ILE A 664 -0.30 -0.95 13.32
C ILE A 664 0.72 -0.26 14.24
N GLY A 665 0.28 0.58 15.16
CA GLY A 665 1.14 1.35 16.06
C GLY A 665 1.96 0.46 17.00
N LEU A 666 3.07 0.98 17.50
CA LEU A 666 3.76 0.44 18.67
C LEU A 666 3.03 0.85 19.96
N VAL A 667 2.29 1.96 19.88
CA VAL A 667 1.37 2.46 20.91
C VAL A 667 -0.01 2.68 20.31
N ASP A 668 -1.05 2.60 21.15
CA ASP A 668 -2.43 2.90 20.78
C ASP A 668 -2.74 4.41 20.77
N CYS A 669 -3.99 4.79 20.48
CA CYS A 669 -4.45 6.19 20.48
C CYS A 669 -4.42 6.87 21.86
N CYS A 670 -4.20 6.13 22.94
CA CYS A 670 -4.01 6.61 24.31
C CYS A 670 -2.53 6.60 24.72
N ASP A 671 -1.63 6.43 23.77
CA ASP A 671 -0.18 6.31 23.97
C ASP A 671 0.18 5.19 24.96
N THR A 672 -0.50 4.03 24.83
CA THR A 672 -0.22 2.82 25.61
C THR A 672 0.52 1.82 24.73
N PRO A 673 1.75 1.38 25.11
CA PRO A 673 2.51 0.39 24.35
C PRO A 673 1.82 -0.97 24.25
N TYR A 674 1.96 -1.65 23.10
CA TYR A 674 1.54 -3.03 22.90
C TYR A 674 2.60 -4.00 23.45
N PRO A 675 2.39 -4.64 24.61
CA PRO A 675 3.45 -5.36 25.32
C PRO A 675 4.03 -6.53 24.50
N GLU A 676 3.21 -7.21 23.71
CA GLU A 676 3.63 -8.34 22.88
C GLU A 676 4.61 -7.88 21.79
N THR A 677 4.29 -6.81 21.10
CA THR A 677 5.15 -6.24 20.04
C THR A 677 6.43 -5.64 20.65
N ILE A 678 6.33 -4.93 21.79
CA ILE A 678 7.49 -4.38 22.49
C ILE A 678 8.45 -5.47 22.97
N ALA A 679 7.94 -6.60 23.44
CA ALA A 679 8.79 -7.73 23.80
C ALA A 679 9.58 -8.28 22.61
N ALA A 680 8.94 -8.40 21.44
CA ALA A 680 9.61 -8.83 20.21
C ALA A 680 10.67 -7.80 19.72
N LEU A 681 10.36 -6.51 19.81
CA LEU A 681 11.31 -5.43 19.52
C LEU A 681 12.58 -5.54 20.39
N ARG A 682 12.40 -5.69 21.70
CA ARG A 682 13.51 -5.86 22.66
C ARG A 682 14.36 -7.08 22.31
N GLU A 683 13.73 -8.22 22.05
CA GLU A 683 14.46 -9.43 21.69
C GLU A 683 15.29 -9.23 20.42
N VAL A 684 14.72 -8.63 19.39
CA VAL A 684 15.45 -8.29 18.17
C VAL A 684 16.59 -7.33 18.45
N GLY A 685 16.34 -6.22 19.13
CA GLY A 685 17.36 -5.20 19.41
C GLY A 685 18.55 -5.74 20.22
N HIS A 686 18.30 -6.60 21.21
CA HIS A 686 19.36 -7.22 22.01
C HIS A 686 20.20 -8.26 21.25
N THR A 687 19.68 -8.79 20.13
CA THR A 687 20.34 -9.92 19.43
C THR A 687 20.78 -9.58 18.01
N MET A 688 20.27 -8.50 17.40
CA MET A 688 20.35 -8.24 15.96
C MET A 688 21.76 -8.24 15.39
N TYR A 689 22.73 -7.68 16.09
CA TYR A 689 24.11 -7.59 15.61
C TYR A 689 24.77 -8.96 15.52
N ARG A 690 24.69 -9.75 16.60
CA ARG A 690 25.21 -11.13 16.63
C ARG A 690 24.47 -12.00 15.64
N TYR A 691 23.13 -11.90 15.64
CA TYR A 691 22.29 -12.64 14.70
C TYR A 691 22.65 -12.36 13.24
N ARG A 692 22.94 -11.09 12.89
CA ARG A 692 23.36 -10.73 11.54
C ARG A 692 24.77 -11.24 11.22
N LEU A 693 25.70 -11.19 12.15
CA LEU A 693 27.07 -11.67 11.94
C LEU A 693 27.09 -13.19 11.75
N ASP A 694 26.39 -13.93 12.62
CA ASP A 694 26.40 -15.41 12.67
C ASP A 694 25.49 -16.08 11.64
N ALA A 695 24.61 -15.34 10.97
CA ALA A 695 23.66 -15.85 10.01
C ALA A 695 24.33 -16.15 8.66
N TRP A 696 24.89 -17.33 8.50
CA TRP A 696 25.35 -17.94 7.23
C TRP A 696 24.52 -19.18 6.91
#